data_de51d199840ceb2878c3b430f29285b0
#
_entry.id   de51d199840ceb2878c3b430f29285b0
#
_cell.length_a   1.000
_cell.length_b   1.000
_cell.length_c   1.000
_cell.angle_alpha   90.00
_cell.angle_beta   90.00
_cell.angle_gamma   90.00
#
_symmetry.space_group_name_H-M   'P 1'
#
loop_
_entity.id
_entity.type
_entity.pdbx_description
1 polymer ?
#
loop_
_entity_poly.entity_id
_entity_poly.type
_entity_poly.pdbx_seq_one_letter_code
_entity_poly.pdbx_strand_id
1 'polypeptide(L)'
;MNDASNEDHANAPSTVRRRGFLVGAAGLAGAALLPGLTATEAAAAAAQPSGAPLRVASGGRARASVLWWGGGSAEFAATELRDYLHRITGVRLPLRALSGPVGDVPEGVTGLVALRAGTRGRDGIPAAALADAGRELGGAPEDSFTLLGDDTCLLLTGSGDRAPLYAVYALLERTGVRFFAPAFPAYEGHHESVPDIRTLDLPPVRLTDRPGSQLRRQYAEEGFSHTVASLPPLLDWMAKNRLNTFVYPTDYLGLGVTTYDGVRDVLVREAGKRALRIETGGHGYDSFLPKADYPQFYASGGPLFDIYNPEALDAYVAKVLAFLRERPEITVFDCWPPDVGAFQKPILDRYGSPANAESVVVNELVRVLRQELPGVRVERIAYASTVRPPDPEYASDPEVIVDFAPYSRNYDGHLGDPAIGANVSFANALRAWRTTHRGPLAMYEYYRRYRWRSLPVHPLATIAGDVGFESGLGLNGYGMYSEPADWITYEHVQSLFAALAWDGTLDAGAFLDGYLRARFGAGAAAAMGRYYDLTRFDPDTHGPAVLTTNYTQARAALQEATGQVTGAGPRTLLDRLTRNLDIALADMRIGLAPAGSAELDAARREYRALVHRNRFTGVCLPNMQAWWRWNGPQGQAPYDDARIRQDVVDTYASPAAGFGNPGILALGPGGDSVALDVEAQDIDFTGHTVHWSAAAPDGVLLEPANGTLKVRGTRGAAQQVAVRATADAAPGTYRISLDFRLADGTRLVPSEVAVDIR
;
A
#
# COMPACT_ATOMS: atom_id res chain seq x y z
N MET A 1 -11.44 29.43 44.22
CA MET A 1 -10.83 30.61 44.82
C MET A 1 -9.61 30.90 44.06
N ASN A 2 -9.78 31.92 43.24
CA ASN A 2 -8.86 32.99 42.84
C ASN A 2 -7.56 32.62 42.13
N ASP A 3 -7.15 33.30 41.15
CA ASP A 3 -7.65 34.39 40.30
C ASP A 3 -6.66 34.60 39.14
N ALA A 4 -7.17 35.14 38.12
CA ALA A 4 -6.60 35.58 36.89
C ALA A 4 -5.20 36.25 36.91
N SER A 5 -4.49 36.15 35.78
CA SER A 5 -4.06 37.33 35.04
C SER A 5 -3.70 37.01 33.60
N ASN A 6 -4.43 37.66 32.72
CA ASN A 6 -4.16 37.90 31.30
C ASN A 6 -2.91 38.75 31.12
N GLU A 7 -2.01 38.36 30.24
CA GLU A 7 -1.14 39.34 29.54
C GLU A 7 -1.08 38.99 28.05
N ASP A 8 -1.62 39.92 27.28
CA ASP A 8 -1.51 40.04 25.84
C ASP A 8 -0.04 40.17 25.40
N HIS A 9 0.42 39.27 24.54
CA HIS A 9 1.58 39.58 23.69
C HIS A 9 1.20 39.38 22.21
N ALA A 10 0.98 40.50 21.58
CA ALA A 10 0.92 40.66 20.14
C ALA A 10 2.23 40.19 19.49
N ASN A 11 2.17 39.14 18.66
CA ASN A 11 3.27 38.71 17.81
C ASN A 11 3.08 39.24 16.39
N ALA A 12 4.01 40.05 15.95
CA ALA A 12 4.16 40.52 14.58
C ALA A 12 4.66 39.39 13.66
N PRO A 13 4.31 39.38 12.38
CA PRO A 13 4.71 38.32 11.46
C PRO A 13 6.19 38.47 11.07
N SER A 14 6.97 37.43 11.32
CA SER A 14 8.34 37.28 10.84
C SER A 14 8.35 36.93 9.35
N THR A 15 8.81 37.87 8.54
CA THR A 15 9.10 37.66 7.11
C THR A 15 10.33 36.78 6.95
N VAL A 16 10.14 35.53 6.54
CA VAL A 16 11.21 34.64 6.07
C VAL A 16 11.59 35.05 4.64
N ARG A 17 12.81 35.60 4.49
CA ARG A 17 13.38 35.92 3.18
C ARG A 17 13.67 34.65 2.39
N ARG A 18 13.00 34.51 1.24
CA ARG A 18 13.36 33.54 0.20
C ARG A 18 14.74 33.88 -0.36
N ARG A 19 15.73 33.01 -0.15
CA ARG A 19 16.97 33.02 -0.94
C ARG A 19 16.71 32.23 -2.22
N GLY A 20 16.57 32.94 -3.33
CA GLY A 20 16.59 32.33 -4.65
C GLY A 20 18.01 31.87 -4.98
N PHE A 21 18.14 30.60 -5.35
CA PHE A 21 19.35 30.08 -5.98
C PHE A 21 19.22 30.28 -7.50
N LEU A 22 20.02 31.18 -8.02
CA LEU A 22 20.32 31.27 -9.45
C LEU A 22 21.37 30.21 -9.77
N VAL A 23 20.96 29.19 -10.54
CA VAL A 23 21.91 28.24 -11.15
C VAL A 23 22.29 28.78 -12.52
N GLY A 24 23.58 29.11 -12.66
CA GLY A 24 24.16 29.54 -13.92
C GLY A 24 24.19 28.41 -14.94
N ALA A 25 23.66 28.68 -16.12
CA ALA A 25 23.74 27.82 -17.28
C ALA A 25 25.17 27.83 -17.85
N ALA A 26 25.89 26.73 -17.74
CA ALA A 26 27.08 26.45 -18.57
C ALA A 26 26.71 25.30 -19.52
N GLY A 27 26.80 25.59 -20.83
CA GLY A 27 26.39 24.69 -21.88
C GLY A 27 27.27 23.43 -21.97
N LEU A 28 26.62 22.27 -22.07
CA LEU A 28 27.17 21.06 -22.68
C LEU A 28 26.20 20.59 -23.78
N ALA A 29 26.66 20.68 -24.99
CA ALA A 29 25.96 20.16 -26.16
C ALA A 29 26.13 18.65 -26.25
N GLY A 30 25.03 17.93 -26.46
CA GLY A 30 25.02 16.62 -27.10
C GLY A 30 24.96 15.38 -26.22
N ALA A 31 23.93 15.26 -25.39
CA ALA A 31 23.28 13.97 -25.09
C ALA A 31 21.84 14.28 -24.73
N ALA A 32 20.89 13.73 -25.44
CA ALA A 32 19.48 13.84 -25.10
C ALA A 32 19.25 13.09 -23.77
N LEU A 33 19.33 13.79 -22.67
CA LEU A 33 18.93 13.31 -21.34
C LEU A 33 17.41 13.16 -21.36
N LEU A 34 16.94 11.94 -21.21
CA LEU A 34 15.52 11.64 -21.00
C LEU A 34 15.09 12.32 -19.69
N PRO A 35 13.98 13.05 -19.64
CA PRO A 35 13.52 13.72 -18.43
C PRO A 35 13.03 12.69 -17.41
N GLY A 36 13.61 12.69 -16.22
CA GLY A 36 13.14 11.90 -15.09
C GLY A 36 14.19 11.10 -14.32
N LEU A 37 15.48 11.44 -14.43
CA LEU A 37 16.55 10.85 -13.61
C LEU A 37 16.53 11.43 -12.19
N THR A 38 16.63 10.59 -11.17
CA THR A 38 16.89 10.99 -9.78
C THR A 38 18.30 11.59 -9.65
N ALA A 39 18.58 12.32 -8.59
CA ALA A 39 19.91 12.91 -8.35
C ALA A 39 21.02 11.85 -8.30
N THR A 40 20.70 10.64 -7.81
CA THR A 40 21.60 9.48 -7.77
C THR A 40 21.90 8.96 -9.18
N GLU A 41 20.91 8.94 -10.07
CA GLU A 41 21.09 8.57 -11.47
C GLU A 41 21.88 9.64 -12.26
N ALA A 42 21.73 10.92 -11.92
CA ALA A 42 22.52 11.99 -12.53
C ALA A 42 23.99 11.93 -12.12
N ALA A 43 24.30 11.56 -10.87
CA ALA A 43 25.67 11.33 -10.40
C ALA A 43 26.27 10.04 -11.00
N ALA A 44 25.48 8.99 -11.15
CA ALA A 44 25.87 7.75 -11.82
C ALA A 44 26.07 7.94 -13.34
N ALA A 45 25.34 8.84 -13.97
CA ALA A 45 25.47 9.14 -15.40
C ALA A 45 26.83 9.78 -15.76
N ALA A 46 27.48 10.46 -14.82
CA ALA A 46 28.78 11.11 -15.04
C ALA A 46 29.96 10.13 -15.17
N ALA A 47 29.79 8.85 -14.76
CA ALA A 47 30.83 7.82 -14.75
C ALA A 47 30.53 6.63 -15.67
N GLN A 48 29.60 6.76 -16.60
CA GLN A 48 29.24 5.64 -17.49
C GLN A 48 30.39 5.29 -18.45
N PRO A 49 30.64 3.97 -18.69
CA PRO A 49 31.66 3.55 -19.63
C PRO A 49 31.35 4.04 -21.04
N SER A 50 32.41 4.45 -21.75
CA SER A 50 32.32 4.79 -23.18
C SER A 50 32.36 3.51 -24.03
N GLY A 51 31.53 3.45 -25.08
CA GLY A 51 31.52 2.29 -25.98
C GLY A 51 30.32 2.31 -26.92
N ALA A 52 30.26 1.35 -27.84
CA ALA A 52 29.10 1.14 -28.69
C ALA A 52 27.91 0.61 -27.85
N PRO A 53 26.66 0.97 -28.20
CA PRO A 53 25.50 0.47 -27.48
C PRO A 53 25.16 -0.96 -27.87
N LEU A 54 24.61 -1.74 -26.93
CA LEU A 54 23.99 -3.02 -27.20
C LEU A 54 22.68 -2.83 -27.95
N ARG A 55 22.65 -3.31 -29.18
CA ARG A 55 21.42 -3.24 -29.99
C ARG A 55 20.45 -4.35 -29.60
N VAL A 56 19.28 -3.97 -29.09
CA VAL A 56 18.25 -4.89 -28.62
C VAL A 56 17.26 -5.23 -29.75
N ALA A 57 16.74 -4.21 -30.42
CA ALA A 57 15.78 -4.35 -31.53
C ALA A 57 15.97 -3.24 -32.58
N SER A 58 15.83 -3.56 -33.85
CA SER A 58 15.86 -2.59 -34.94
C SER A 58 15.19 -3.11 -36.21
N GLY A 59 14.49 -2.24 -36.95
CA GLY A 59 13.81 -2.59 -38.19
C GLY A 59 12.81 -3.74 -38.02
N GLY A 60 12.07 -3.79 -36.91
CA GLY A 60 11.09 -4.83 -36.60
C GLY A 60 11.71 -6.22 -36.33
N ARG A 61 13.00 -6.28 -36.03
CA ARG A 61 13.73 -7.56 -35.80
C ARG A 61 14.46 -7.54 -34.48
N ALA A 62 14.44 -8.69 -33.79
CA ALA A 62 15.28 -8.92 -32.61
C ALA A 62 16.77 -8.91 -33.01
N ARG A 63 17.57 -8.22 -32.21
CA ARG A 63 19.04 -8.14 -32.35
C ARG A 63 19.78 -8.75 -31.17
N ALA A 64 19.05 -9.02 -30.07
CA ALA A 64 19.53 -9.66 -28.86
C ALA A 64 18.60 -10.79 -28.44
N SER A 65 19.07 -11.60 -27.49
CA SER A 65 18.31 -12.66 -26.81
C SER A 65 18.32 -12.38 -25.31
N VAL A 66 17.26 -12.78 -24.61
CA VAL A 66 17.19 -12.82 -23.16
C VAL A 66 17.64 -14.19 -22.69
N LEU A 67 18.63 -14.22 -21.83
CA LEU A 67 19.16 -15.44 -21.19
C LEU A 67 18.90 -15.38 -19.70
N TRP A 68 18.71 -16.52 -19.05
CA TRP A 68 18.58 -16.56 -17.59
C TRP A 68 19.14 -17.87 -17.02
N TRP A 69 19.53 -17.81 -15.74
CA TRP A 69 19.98 -18.95 -14.94
C TRP A 69 19.68 -18.72 -13.46
N GLY A 70 19.48 -19.81 -12.73
CA GLY A 70 19.34 -19.82 -11.29
C GLY A 70 17.90 -20.03 -10.81
N GLY A 71 17.71 -19.83 -9.52
CA GLY A 71 16.41 -19.93 -8.83
C GLY A 71 15.82 -18.56 -8.49
N GLY A 72 15.02 -18.54 -7.42
CA GLY A 72 14.36 -17.33 -6.96
C GLY A 72 13.46 -16.71 -8.05
N SER A 73 13.61 -15.42 -8.27
CA SER A 73 12.83 -14.67 -9.27
C SER A 73 13.45 -14.64 -10.67
N ALA A 74 14.56 -15.32 -10.95
CA ALA A 74 15.34 -15.14 -12.19
C ALA A 74 14.56 -15.48 -13.47
N GLU A 75 13.79 -16.58 -13.49
CA GLU A 75 12.94 -16.93 -14.62
C GLU A 75 11.83 -15.90 -14.84
N PHE A 76 11.17 -15.48 -13.76
CA PHE A 76 10.14 -14.47 -13.82
C PHE A 76 10.72 -13.14 -14.30
N ALA A 77 11.88 -12.71 -13.78
CA ALA A 77 12.58 -11.50 -14.19
C ALA A 77 12.93 -11.50 -15.70
N ALA A 78 13.40 -12.63 -16.22
CA ALA A 78 13.69 -12.77 -17.65
C ALA A 78 12.43 -12.71 -18.52
N THR A 79 11.33 -13.25 -18.02
CA THR A 79 10.02 -13.18 -18.68
C THR A 79 9.49 -11.74 -18.70
N GLU A 80 9.53 -11.04 -17.57
CA GLU A 80 9.17 -9.62 -17.45
C GLU A 80 10.02 -8.77 -18.40
N LEU A 81 11.34 -8.95 -18.40
CA LEU A 81 12.22 -8.22 -19.30
C LEU A 81 11.82 -8.40 -20.77
N ARG A 82 11.62 -9.65 -21.22
CA ARG A 82 11.21 -9.95 -22.59
C ARG A 82 9.88 -9.31 -22.95
N ASP A 83 8.90 -9.40 -22.05
CA ASP A 83 7.54 -8.95 -22.31
C ASP A 83 7.44 -7.42 -22.29
N TYR A 84 8.17 -6.73 -21.42
CA TYR A 84 8.30 -5.27 -21.44
C TYR A 84 9.08 -4.80 -22.70
N LEU A 85 10.18 -5.45 -23.08
CA LEU A 85 10.91 -5.11 -24.29
C LEU A 85 10.04 -5.32 -25.54
N HIS A 86 9.15 -6.33 -25.53
CA HIS A 86 8.16 -6.50 -26.57
C HIS A 86 7.14 -5.34 -26.60
N ARG A 87 6.65 -4.91 -25.46
CA ARG A 87 5.74 -3.75 -25.37
C ARG A 87 6.40 -2.45 -25.83
N ILE A 88 7.68 -2.28 -25.51
CA ILE A 88 8.47 -1.09 -25.89
C ILE A 88 8.74 -1.05 -27.40
N THR A 89 9.11 -2.20 -28.00
CA THR A 89 9.67 -2.24 -29.36
C THR A 89 8.74 -2.85 -30.42
N GLY A 90 7.68 -3.55 -30.00
CA GLY A 90 6.87 -4.41 -30.85
C GLY A 90 7.56 -5.72 -31.24
N VAL A 91 8.78 -5.98 -30.76
CA VAL A 91 9.60 -7.12 -31.15
C VAL A 91 9.78 -8.10 -30.00
N ARG A 92 9.35 -9.35 -30.18
CA ARG A 92 9.54 -10.41 -29.17
C ARG A 92 10.92 -11.02 -29.30
N LEU A 93 11.75 -10.87 -28.24
CA LEU A 93 13.10 -11.43 -28.17
C LEU A 93 13.05 -12.93 -27.86
N PRO A 94 14.01 -13.75 -28.37
CA PRO A 94 14.20 -15.11 -27.90
C PRO A 94 14.49 -15.13 -26.40
N LEU A 95 13.88 -16.05 -25.66
CA LEU A 95 14.09 -16.30 -24.23
C LEU A 95 14.67 -17.71 -24.05
N ARG A 96 15.74 -17.86 -23.26
CA ARG A 96 16.39 -19.13 -23.08
C ARG A 96 17.00 -19.30 -21.68
N ALA A 97 16.70 -20.45 -21.07
CA ALA A 97 17.39 -20.91 -19.88
C ALA A 97 18.81 -21.39 -20.23
N LEU A 98 19.76 -21.10 -19.36
CA LEU A 98 21.11 -21.64 -19.40
C LEU A 98 21.20 -22.88 -18.52
N SER A 99 21.93 -23.92 -18.99
CA SER A 99 22.20 -25.14 -18.20
C SER A 99 23.15 -24.91 -17.03
N GLY A 100 23.88 -23.78 -17.07
CA GLY A 100 24.80 -23.31 -16.03
C GLY A 100 25.45 -21.99 -16.46
N PRO A 101 26.02 -21.22 -15.52
CA PRO A 101 26.79 -20.03 -15.83
C PRO A 101 28.13 -20.48 -16.48
N VAL A 102 28.65 -19.64 -17.35
CA VAL A 102 30.01 -19.83 -17.88
C VAL A 102 30.97 -19.13 -16.93
N GLY A 103 31.42 -19.84 -15.88
CA GLY A 103 32.32 -19.33 -14.86
C GLY A 103 31.75 -19.45 -13.44
N ASP A 104 32.54 -19.06 -12.45
CA ASP A 104 32.13 -19.10 -11.05
C ASP A 104 31.07 -18.00 -10.78
N VAL A 105 29.96 -18.40 -10.18
CA VAL A 105 28.92 -17.47 -9.72
C VAL A 105 29.40 -16.83 -8.42
N PRO A 106 29.30 -15.50 -8.30
CA PRO A 106 29.68 -14.82 -7.06
C PRO A 106 28.87 -15.31 -5.86
N GLU A 107 29.49 -15.28 -4.67
CA GLU A 107 28.81 -15.61 -3.42
C GLU A 107 27.57 -14.71 -3.21
N GLY A 108 26.47 -15.31 -2.77
CA GLY A 108 25.20 -14.64 -2.54
C GLY A 108 24.35 -14.40 -3.79
N VAL A 109 24.86 -14.68 -4.99
CA VAL A 109 24.09 -14.61 -6.24
C VAL A 109 23.33 -15.92 -6.46
N THR A 110 22.00 -15.86 -6.43
CA THR A 110 21.12 -17.02 -6.62
C THR A 110 20.56 -17.12 -8.03
N GLY A 111 20.59 -16.04 -8.79
CA GLY A 111 20.10 -15.98 -10.16
C GLY A 111 20.63 -14.80 -10.95
N LEU A 112 20.52 -14.91 -12.27
CA LEU A 112 20.95 -13.87 -13.19
C LEU A 112 20.08 -13.84 -14.46
N VAL A 113 19.99 -12.66 -15.06
CA VAL A 113 19.36 -12.40 -16.35
C VAL A 113 20.37 -11.66 -17.22
N ALA A 114 20.40 -11.92 -18.52
CA ALA A 114 21.26 -11.18 -19.43
C ALA A 114 20.58 -10.89 -20.77
N LEU A 115 20.87 -9.72 -21.32
CA LEU A 115 20.67 -9.43 -22.74
C LEU A 115 21.98 -9.73 -23.49
N ARG A 116 21.93 -10.62 -24.44
CA ARG A 116 23.09 -11.03 -25.23
C ARG A 116 22.89 -10.64 -26.70
N ALA A 117 23.89 -10.00 -27.30
CA ALA A 117 23.87 -9.69 -28.72
C ALA A 117 23.68 -10.94 -29.59
N GLY A 118 22.85 -10.83 -30.64
CA GLY A 118 22.49 -11.94 -31.51
C GLY A 118 21.26 -12.74 -31.04
N THR A 119 20.60 -13.39 -31.99
CA THR A 119 19.35 -14.13 -31.74
C THR A 119 19.55 -15.65 -31.57
N ARG A 120 20.73 -16.15 -31.86
CA ARG A 120 21.05 -17.59 -31.76
C ARG A 120 21.56 -18.02 -30.37
N GLY A 121 21.95 -17.04 -29.52
CA GLY A 121 22.29 -17.19 -28.10
C GLY A 121 23.23 -18.35 -27.79
N ARG A 122 24.20 -18.64 -28.67
CA ARG A 122 25.13 -19.75 -28.48
C ARG A 122 26.16 -19.47 -27.42
N ASP A 123 26.46 -18.18 -27.20
CA ASP A 123 27.46 -17.74 -26.25
C ASP A 123 26.75 -17.44 -24.92
N GLY A 124 27.18 -18.11 -23.86
CA GLY A 124 26.71 -17.87 -22.49
C GLY A 124 27.04 -16.46 -21.97
N ILE A 125 26.95 -16.26 -20.68
CA ILE A 125 27.36 -15.01 -20.02
C ILE A 125 28.91 -15.01 -19.95
N PRO A 126 29.58 -13.90 -20.35
CA PRO A 126 31.02 -13.80 -20.27
C PRO A 126 31.55 -13.97 -18.84
N ALA A 127 32.57 -14.79 -18.63
CA ALA A 127 33.17 -14.99 -17.31
C ALA A 127 33.68 -13.67 -16.69
N ALA A 128 34.16 -12.74 -17.51
CA ALA A 128 34.57 -11.41 -17.05
C ALA A 128 33.41 -10.61 -16.45
N ALA A 129 32.23 -10.69 -17.05
CA ALA A 129 31.05 -10.01 -16.50
C ALA A 129 30.61 -10.58 -15.15
N LEU A 130 30.74 -11.93 -14.96
CA LEU A 130 30.47 -12.56 -13.67
C LEU A 130 31.50 -12.15 -12.61
N ALA A 131 32.78 -12.11 -12.99
CA ALA A 131 33.84 -11.66 -12.09
C ALA A 131 33.66 -10.18 -11.69
N ASP A 132 33.21 -9.34 -12.62
CA ASP A 132 32.88 -7.95 -12.33
C ASP A 132 31.71 -7.85 -11.36
N ALA A 133 30.62 -8.61 -11.57
CA ALA A 133 29.50 -8.67 -10.66
C ALA A 133 29.95 -9.10 -9.24
N GLY A 134 30.85 -10.08 -9.13
CA GLY A 134 31.41 -10.49 -7.85
C GLY A 134 32.17 -9.37 -7.12
N ARG A 135 32.88 -8.52 -7.86
CA ARG A 135 33.56 -7.34 -7.27
C ARG A 135 32.56 -6.27 -6.81
N GLU A 136 31.53 -6.03 -7.60
CA GLU A 136 30.50 -5.02 -7.26
C GLU A 136 29.62 -5.44 -6.08
N LEU A 137 29.35 -6.74 -5.95
CA LEU A 137 28.44 -7.29 -4.95
C LEU A 137 29.15 -7.84 -3.71
N GLY A 138 30.48 -7.87 -3.71
CA GLY A 138 31.22 -8.41 -2.56
C GLY A 138 30.87 -7.73 -1.24
N GLY A 139 30.29 -8.49 -0.29
CA GLY A 139 29.83 -7.98 1.00
C GLY A 139 28.58 -7.07 0.94
N ALA A 140 27.92 -6.97 -0.21
CA ALA A 140 26.70 -6.19 -0.35
C ALA A 140 25.52 -6.82 0.42
N PRO A 141 24.63 -6.03 1.01
CA PRO A 141 23.45 -6.55 1.67
C PRO A 141 22.52 -7.27 0.68
N GLU A 142 21.65 -8.13 1.21
CA GLU A 142 20.56 -8.76 0.43
C GLU A 142 19.76 -7.71 -0.34
N ASP A 143 19.25 -8.05 -1.51
CA ASP A 143 18.53 -7.20 -2.45
C ASP A 143 19.40 -6.19 -3.23
N SER A 144 20.71 -6.09 -2.96
CA SER A 144 21.60 -5.29 -3.79
C SER A 144 21.69 -5.87 -5.20
N PHE A 145 21.71 -5.02 -6.22
CA PHE A 145 21.76 -5.47 -7.59
C PHE A 145 22.77 -4.68 -8.44
N THR A 146 23.15 -5.27 -9.56
CA THR A 146 24.07 -4.63 -10.52
C THR A 146 23.62 -4.82 -11.96
N LEU A 147 23.84 -3.78 -12.77
CA LEU A 147 23.72 -3.75 -14.22
C LEU A 147 25.10 -3.54 -14.80
N LEU A 148 25.63 -4.54 -15.50
CA LEU A 148 26.95 -4.47 -16.13
C LEU A 148 26.84 -4.78 -17.60
N GLY A 149 27.06 -3.80 -18.46
CA GLY A 149 26.79 -3.94 -19.88
C GLY A 149 27.80 -3.24 -20.80
N ASP A 150 28.06 -3.91 -21.94
CA ASP A 150 28.79 -3.40 -23.10
C ASP A 150 27.94 -3.62 -24.38
N ASP A 151 28.54 -3.50 -25.57
CA ASP A 151 27.88 -3.72 -26.86
C ASP A 151 27.54 -5.19 -27.15
N THR A 152 28.01 -6.14 -26.34
CA THR A 152 27.82 -7.57 -26.54
C THR A 152 26.94 -8.25 -25.52
N CYS A 153 26.97 -7.78 -24.27
CA CYS A 153 26.27 -8.40 -23.15
C CYS A 153 25.88 -7.34 -22.11
N LEU A 154 24.66 -7.41 -21.63
CA LEU A 154 24.20 -6.70 -20.42
C LEU A 154 23.78 -7.74 -19.40
N LEU A 155 24.53 -7.85 -18.30
CA LEU A 155 24.26 -8.71 -17.17
C LEU A 155 23.42 -7.95 -16.11
N LEU A 156 22.38 -8.60 -15.61
CA LEU A 156 21.43 -8.13 -14.61
C LEU A 156 21.41 -9.18 -13.49
N THR A 157 21.95 -8.86 -12.33
CA THR A 157 22.08 -9.81 -11.22
C THR A 157 22.20 -9.07 -9.89
N GLY A 158 22.29 -9.82 -8.78
CA GLY A 158 22.50 -9.21 -7.48
C GLY A 158 22.53 -10.22 -6.34
N SER A 159 22.51 -9.73 -5.12
CA SER A 159 22.59 -10.51 -3.89
C SER A 159 21.19 -10.89 -3.41
N GLY A 160 20.89 -12.19 -3.35
CA GLY A 160 19.60 -12.74 -2.93
C GLY A 160 18.58 -12.94 -4.06
N ASP A 161 17.48 -13.58 -3.72
CA ASP A 161 16.51 -14.13 -4.68
C ASP A 161 15.73 -13.08 -5.46
N ARG A 162 15.55 -11.86 -4.93
CA ARG A 162 14.80 -10.76 -5.56
C ARG A 162 15.65 -9.91 -6.49
N ALA A 163 16.94 -9.88 -6.26
CA ALA A 163 17.86 -8.94 -6.91
C ALA A 163 17.86 -8.99 -8.46
N PRO A 164 17.77 -10.16 -9.13
CA PRO A 164 17.64 -10.21 -10.59
C PRO A 164 16.39 -9.46 -11.10
N LEU A 165 15.29 -9.53 -10.37
CA LEU A 165 14.05 -8.85 -10.72
C LEU A 165 14.17 -7.33 -10.54
N TYR A 166 14.80 -6.88 -9.44
CA TYR A 166 15.07 -5.46 -9.21
C TYR A 166 16.02 -4.86 -10.26
N ALA A 167 17.05 -5.63 -10.67
CA ALA A 167 17.95 -5.23 -11.75
C ALA A 167 17.19 -5.05 -13.09
N VAL A 168 16.25 -5.95 -13.38
CA VAL A 168 15.39 -5.85 -14.58
C VAL A 168 14.51 -4.60 -14.52
N TYR A 169 13.85 -4.34 -13.41
CA TYR A 169 13.02 -3.14 -13.28
C TYR A 169 13.84 -1.85 -13.35
N ALA A 170 15.03 -1.82 -12.76
CA ALA A 170 15.95 -0.69 -12.89
C ALA A 170 16.38 -0.45 -14.36
N LEU A 171 16.60 -1.50 -15.14
CA LEU A 171 16.85 -1.37 -16.57
C LEU A 171 15.63 -0.82 -17.30
N LEU A 172 14.41 -1.32 -17.00
CA LEU A 172 13.18 -0.85 -17.63
C LEU A 172 12.90 0.63 -17.32
N GLU A 173 13.13 1.08 -16.09
CA GLU A 173 13.04 2.49 -15.71
C GLU A 173 14.01 3.36 -16.52
N ARG A 174 15.21 2.87 -16.79
CA ARG A 174 16.21 3.55 -17.64
C ARG A 174 15.78 3.61 -19.13
N THR A 175 14.94 2.70 -19.58
CA THR A 175 14.34 2.78 -20.92
C THR A 175 13.11 3.69 -20.99
N GLY A 176 12.70 4.29 -19.89
CA GLY A 176 11.56 5.21 -19.82
C GLY A 176 10.26 4.60 -19.31
N VAL A 177 10.26 3.34 -18.89
CA VAL A 177 9.08 2.75 -18.22
C VAL A 177 8.90 3.40 -16.85
N ARG A 178 7.66 3.60 -16.43
CA ARG A 178 7.31 4.11 -15.08
C ARG A 178 6.21 3.28 -14.47
N PHE A 179 6.40 2.84 -13.23
CA PHE A 179 5.52 1.97 -12.46
C PHE A 179 4.82 2.78 -11.36
N PHE A 180 3.75 3.48 -11.69
CA PHE A 180 3.10 4.42 -10.77
C PHE A 180 2.26 3.72 -9.71
N ALA A 181 1.50 2.68 -10.09
CA ALA A 181 0.49 2.07 -9.24
C ALA A 181 0.29 0.58 -9.57
N PRO A 182 -0.39 -0.18 -8.69
CA PRO A 182 -0.91 -1.50 -9.03
C PRO A 182 -1.89 -1.44 -10.21
N ALA A 183 -1.94 -2.48 -11.01
CA ALA A 183 -2.86 -2.60 -12.15
C ALA A 183 -4.32 -2.79 -11.70
N PHE A 184 -4.79 -1.95 -10.77
CA PHE A 184 -6.19 -1.97 -10.33
C PHE A 184 -7.12 -1.48 -11.43
N PRO A 185 -8.31 -2.07 -11.58
CA PRO A 185 -9.29 -1.67 -12.60
C PRO A 185 -9.64 -0.18 -12.60
N ALA A 186 -9.60 0.47 -11.43
CA ALA A 186 -9.86 1.90 -11.29
C ALA A 186 -8.91 2.80 -12.10
N TYR A 187 -7.74 2.29 -12.49
CA TYR A 187 -6.78 2.99 -13.36
C TYR A 187 -7.08 2.87 -14.85
N GLU A 188 -8.00 2.00 -15.26
CA GLU A 188 -8.34 1.80 -16.69
C GLU A 188 -7.11 1.54 -17.57
N GLY A 189 -6.13 0.78 -17.05
CA GLY A 189 -4.85 0.49 -17.74
C GLY A 189 -3.77 1.57 -17.60
N HIS A 190 -4.06 2.71 -16.95
CA HIS A 190 -3.12 3.82 -16.81
C HIS A 190 -2.28 3.76 -15.51
N HIS A 191 -2.06 2.58 -14.96
CA HIS A 191 -1.24 2.35 -13.75
C HIS A 191 0.28 2.45 -14.01
N GLU A 192 0.71 2.40 -15.25
CA GLU A 192 2.11 2.52 -15.67
C GLU A 192 2.23 3.29 -17.01
N SER A 193 3.45 3.66 -17.36
CA SER A 193 3.77 4.24 -18.65
C SER A 193 4.88 3.42 -19.32
N VAL A 194 4.64 2.99 -20.55
CA VAL A 194 5.60 2.23 -21.35
C VAL A 194 5.83 2.98 -22.66
N PRO A 195 7.07 3.36 -22.98
CA PRO A 195 7.39 4.07 -24.22
C PRO A 195 7.20 3.17 -25.45
N ASP A 196 6.90 3.76 -26.60
CA ASP A 196 6.90 3.08 -27.92
C ASP A 196 8.18 3.48 -28.68
N ILE A 197 9.16 2.58 -28.75
CA ILE A 197 10.48 2.82 -29.33
C ILE A 197 10.78 1.75 -30.37
N ARG A 198 10.72 2.10 -31.67
CA ARG A 198 10.92 1.15 -32.80
C ARG A 198 12.35 0.60 -32.88
N THR A 199 13.35 1.32 -32.41
CA THR A 199 14.74 0.91 -32.35
C THR A 199 15.23 1.15 -30.94
N LEU A 200 15.68 0.10 -30.29
CA LEU A 200 16.19 0.17 -28.92
C LEU A 200 17.69 -0.24 -28.90
N ASP A 201 18.50 0.74 -28.58
CA ASP A 201 19.94 0.61 -28.33
C ASP A 201 20.20 1.00 -26.87
N LEU A 202 20.82 0.10 -26.11
CA LEU A 202 21.17 0.32 -24.71
C LEU A 202 22.64 0.76 -24.63
N PRO A 203 22.94 1.96 -24.12
CA PRO A 203 24.32 2.39 -23.92
C PRO A 203 25.05 1.48 -22.91
N PRO A 204 26.39 1.42 -22.95
CA PRO A 204 27.16 0.74 -21.93
C PRO A 204 26.76 1.24 -20.54
N VAL A 205 26.66 0.33 -19.58
CA VAL A 205 26.23 0.64 -18.22
C VAL A 205 27.06 -0.08 -17.19
N ARG A 206 27.40 0.63 -16.11
CA ARG A 206 27.93 0.08 -14.88
C ARG A 206 27.18 0.76 -13.74
N LEU A 207 26.27 0.04 -13.13
CA LEU A 207 25.41 0.52 -12.04
C LEU A 207 25.34 -0.57 -10.98
N THR A 208 25.60 -0.21 -9.74
CA THR A 208 25.32 -1.05 -8.58
C THR A 208 24.49 -0.24 -7.61
N ASP A 209 23.37 -0.80 -7.17
CA ASP A 209 22.44 -0.18 -6.26
C ASP A 209 22.19 -1.06 -5.03
N ARG A 210 21.99 -0.46 -3.87
CA ARG A 210 21.92 -1.13 -2.59
C ARG A 210 20.78 -0.56 -1.76
N PRO A 211 19.96 -1.42 -1.11
CA PRO A 211 18.92 -0.94 -0.24
C PRO A 211 19.50 -0.24 1.02
N GLY A 212 18.95 0.91 1.36
CA GLY A 212 19.24 1.60 2.62
C GLY A 212 18.56 0.92 3.82
N SER A 213 17.49 0.14 3.58
CA SER A 213 16.82 -0.63 4.63
C SER A 213 16.58 -2.09 4.22
N GLN A 214 16.60 -2.99 5.20
CA GLN A 214 16.45 -4.44 4.99
C GLN A 214 14.99 -4.90 4.93
N LEU A 215 14.11 -4.21 5.64
CA LEU A 215 12.67 -4.50 5.71
C LEU A 215 11.92 -3.37 5.01
N ARG A 216 11.26 -3.66 3.90
CA ARG A 216 10.49 -2.71 3.12
C ARG A 216 9.11 -3.29 2.89
N ARG A 217 8.20 -2.92 3.78
CA ARG A 217 6.93 -3.59 3.99
C ARG A 217 5.76 -2.82 3.40
N GLN A 218 4.76 -3.56 3.00
CA GLN A 218 3.42 -3.07 2.69
C GLN A 218 2.42 -3.80 3.59
N TYR A 219 1.72 -3.07 4.42
CA TYR A 219 0.70 -3.61 5.30
C TYR A 219 -0.66 -3.61 4.63
N ALA A 220 -1.32 -4.76 4.66
CA ALA A 220 -2.73 -4.89 4.35
C ALA A 220 -3.53 -4.83 5.66
N GLU A 221 -3.65 -3.65 6.22
CA GLU A 221 -4.35 -3.46 7.48
C GLU A 221 -5.73 -4.08 7.44
N GLU A 222 -6.04 -4.93 8.44
CA GLU A 222 -7.34 -5.57 8.65
C GLU A 222 -7.85 -6.44 7.49
N GLY A 223 -7.18 -6.50 6.35
CA GLY A 223 -7.54 -7.34 5.21
C GLY A 223 -8.89 -7.04 4.56
N PHE A 224 -9.59 -5.98 4.94
CA PHE A 224 -10.96 -5.73 4.51
C PHE A 224 -11.15 -5.58 3.02
N SER A 225 -10.21 -4.90 2.39
CA SER A 225 -10.32 -4.53 0.98
C SER A 225 -9.52 -5.44 0.08
N HIS A 226 -8.70 -6.34 0.64
CA HIS A 226 -7.88 -7.25 -0.14
C HIS A 226 -8.63 -8.52 -0.51
N THR A 227 -8.55 -8.88 -1.77
CA THR A 227 -9.16 -10.06 -2.36
C THR A 227 -8.16 -10.82 -3.21
N VAL A 228 -8.51 -12.01 -3.64
CA VAL A 228 -7.72 -12.78 -4.63
C VAL A 228 -7.48 -11.99 -5.93
N ALA A 229 -8.33 -11.01 -6.26
CA ALA A 229 -8.18 -10.18 -7.45
C ALA A 229 -7.26 -8.97 -7.23
N SER A 230 -7.19 -8.41 -6.00
CA SER A 230 -6.35 -7.24 -5.69
C SER A 230 -4.90 -7.59 -5.38
N LEU A 231 -4.62 -8.81 -4.89
CA LEU A 231 -3.27 -9.21 -4.49
C LEU A 231 -2.27 -9.29 -5.65
N PRO A 232 -2.56 -9.93 -6.81
CA PRO A 232 -1.58 -10.03 -7.88
C PRO A 232 -1.06 -8.67 -8.37
N PRO A 233 -1.91 -7.66 -8.68
CA PRO A 233 -1.43 -6.35 -9.10
C PRO A 233 -0.68 -5.59 -7.99
N LEU A 234 -1.05 -5.77 -6.71
CA LEU A 234 -0.35 -5.13 -5.61
C LEU A 234 1.06 -5.69 -5.42
N LEU A 235 1.20 -7.02 -5.37
CA LEU A 235 2.49 -7.69 -5.24
C LEU A 235 3.41 -7.40 -6.43
N ASP A 236 2.84 -7.23 -7.61
CA ASP A 236 3.55 -6.81 -8.81
C ASP A 236 4.13 -5.40 -8.66
N TRP A 237 3.31 -4.45 -8.23
CA TRP A 237 3.74 -3.07 -7.97
C TRP A 237 4.79 -3.00 -6.86
N MET A 238 4.63 -3.77 -5.79
CA MET A 238 5.61 -3.85 -4.70
C MET A 238 7.00 -4.24 -5.22
N ALA A 239 7.09 -5.31 -6.00
CA ALA A 239 8.36 -5.76 -6.57
C ALA A 239 8.97 -4.72 -7.52
N LYS A 240 8.15 -4.07 -8.36
CA LYS A 240 8.55 -2.99 -9.27
C LYS A 240 9.10 -1.76 -8.53
N ASN A 241 8.59 -1.50 -7.33
CA ASN A 241 9.03 -0.41 -6.46
C ASN A 241 9.96 -0.88 -5.32
N ARG A 242 10.56 -2.07 -5.45
CA ARG A 242 11.60 -2.64 -4.56
C ARG A 242 11.17 -2.85 -3.12
N LEU A 243 9.85 -2.92 -2.83
CA LEU A 243 9.35 -3.45 -1.56
C LEU A 243 9.55 -4.96 -1.53
N ASN A 244 9.81 -5.53 -0.36
CA ASN A 244 10.23 -6.93 -0.26
C ASN A 244 9.40 -7.82 0.67
N THR A 245 8.49 -7.24 1.45
CA THR A 245 7.68 -7.97 2.42
C THR A 245 6.24 -7.50 2.37
N PHE A 246 5.32 -8.43 2.19
CA PHE A 246 3.89 -8.16 2.28
C PHE A 246 3.38 -8.68 3.61
N VAL A 247 2.73 -7.80 4.38
CA VAL A 247 2.17 -8.11 5.69
C VAL A 247 0.66 -8.26 5.54
N TYR A 248 0.13 -9.43 5.88
CA TYR A 248 -1.29 -9.72 5.84
C TYR A 248 -1.78 -10.25 7.19
N PRO A 249 -2.72 -9.60 7.87
CA PRO A 249 -3.18 -10.03 9.18
C PRO A 249 -3.91 -11.37 9.11
N THR A 250 -3.70 -12.23 10.11
CA THR A 250 -4.33 -13.54 10.20
C THR A 250 -5.78 -13.47 10.61
N ASP A 251 -6.06 -12.63 11.57
CA ASP A 251 -7.41 -12.40 12.09
C ASP A 251 -7.46 -11.03 12.75
N TYR A 252 -8.08 -10.11 12.10
CA TYR A 252 -8.24 -8.78 12.62
C TYR A 252 -9.71 -8.52 12.96
N LEU A 253 -10.09 -8.79 14.21
CA LEU A 253 -11.39 -8.47 14.78
C LEU A 253 -12.61 -9.06 14.03
N GLY A 254 -12.42 -9.98 13.10
CA GLY A 254 -13.50 -10.51 12.26
C GLY A 254 -14.13 -9.46 11.34
N LEU A 255 -13.45 -8.34 11.11
CA LEU A 255 -13.90 -7.26 10.22
C LEU A 255 -13.46 -7.49 8.77
N GLY A 256 -12.48 -8.35 8.53
CA GLY A 256 -11.97 -8.64 7.20
C GLY A 256 -13.01 -9.31 6.30
N VAL A 257 -13.10 -8.86 5.06
CA VAL A 257 -13.90 -9.51 4.02
C VAL A 257 -13.28 -10.85 3.64
N THR A 258 -11.95 -10.93 3.71
CA THR A 258 -11.18 -12.11 3.33
C THR A 258 -10.15 -12.45 4.40
N THR A 259 -10.17 -13.69 4.88
CA THR A 259 -9.16 -14.22 5.81
C THR A 259 -7.86 -14.54 5.09
N TYR A 260 -6.75 -14.70 5.84
CA TYR A 260 -5.48 -15.16 5.28
C TYR A 260 -5.63 -16.45 4.47
N ASP A 261 -6.31 -17.46 5.02
CA ASP A 261 -6.52 -18.73 4.32
C ASP A 261 -7.36 -18.57 3.04
N GLY A 262 -8.27 -17.62 3.01
CA GLY A 262 -9.06 -17.30 1.81
C GLY A 262 -8.26 -16.73 0.65
N VAL A 263 -7.10 -16.13 0.91
CA VAL A 263 -6.22 -15.55 -0.12
C VAL A 263 -4.89 -16.29 -0.28
N ARG A 264 -4.57 -17.23 0.60
CA ARG A 264 -3.27 -17.89 0.76
C ARG A 264 -2.70 -18.42 -0.55
N ASP A 265 -3.48 -19.19 -1.30
CA ASP A 265 -2.99 -19.83 -2.54
C ASP A 265 -2.54 -18.80 -3.58
N VAL A 266 -3.29 -17.71 -3.70
CA VAL A 266 -2.93 -16.60 -4.61
C VAL A 266 -1.72 -15.83 -4.07
N LEU A 267 -1.73 -15.52 -2.79
CA LEU A 267 -0.65 -14.80 -2.12
C LEU A 267 0.69 -15.56 -2.25
N VAL A 268 0.71 -16.84 -1.90
CA VAL A 268 1.93 -17.68 -1.95
C VAL A 268 2.45 -17.79 -3.38
N ARG A 269 1.57 -18.03 -4.35
CA ARG A 269 1.95 -18.13 -5.76
C ARG A 269 2.54 -16.83 -6.29
N GLU A 270 1.88 -15.71 -6.04
CA GLU A 270 2.30 -14.41 -6.58
C GLU A 270 3.52 -13.83 -5.86
N ALA A 271 3.61 -14.01 -4.54
CA ALA A 271 4.80 -13.67 -3.77
C ALA A 271 6.00 -14.54 -4.18
N GLY A 272 5.80 -15.85 -4.34
CA GLY A 272 6.86 -16.78 -4.74
C GLY A 272 7.50 -16.46 -6.09
N LYS A 273 6.73 -16.05 -7.10
CA LYS A 273 7.27 -15.60 -8.40
C LYS A 273 8.26 -14.44 -8.26
N ARG A 274 8.06 -13.58 -7.26
CA ARG A 274 8.82 -12.35 -7.03
C ARG A 274 9.80 -12.47 -5.87
N ALA A 275 9.85 -13.65 -5.25
CA ALA A 275 10.61 -13.94 -4.04
C ALA A 275 10.28 -12.95 -2.88
N LEU A 276 9.05 -12.43 -2.84
CA LEU A 276 8.57 -11.57 -1.75
C LEU A 276 8.37 -12.40 -0.49
N ARG A 277 8.71 -11.83 0.65
CA ARG A 277 8.44 -12.41 1.97
C ARG A 277 6.98 -12.22 2.33
N ILE A 278 6.44 -13.18 3.07
CA ILE A 278 5.12 -13.11 3.67
C ILE A 278 5.31 -12.99 5.17
N GLU A 279 4.71 -11.95 5.74
CA GLU A 279 4.63 -11.65 7.15
C GLU A 279 3.16 -11.69 7.56
N THR A 280 2.84 -12.24 8.71
CA THR A 280 1.47 -12.39 9.17
C THR A 280 1.40 -12.52 10.68
N GLY A 281 0.24 -12.18 11.24
CA GLY A 281 -0.02 -12.17 12.67
C GLY A 281 -0.95 -11.01 13.02
N GLY A 282 -0.52 -10.14 13.91
CA GLY A 282 -1.27 -8.96 14.32
C GLY A 282 -1.81 -9.08 15.76
N HIS A 283 -2.88 -8.33 16.07
CA HIS A 283 -3.50 -8.25 17.39
C HIS A 283 -4.27 -9.54 17.78
N GLY A 284 -3.58 -10.67 17.76
CA GLY A 284 -4.17 -12.00 17.71
C GLY A 284 -3.98 -12.90 18.94
N TYR A 285 -3.62 -12.40 20.12
CA TYR A 285 -3.48 -13.27 21.29
C TYR A 285 -4.76 -14.04 21.59
N ASP A 286 -5.91 -13.40 21.52
CA ASP A 286 -7.23 -13.97 21.71
C ASP A 286 -7.72 -14.80 20.53
N SER A 287 -7.17 -14.61 19.35
CA SER A 287 -7.46 -15.47 18.19
C SER A 287 -6.86 -16.85 18.33
N PHE A 288 -5.64 -16.94 18.88
CA PHE A 288 -4.97 -18.23 19.14
C PHE A 288 -5.44 -18.91 20.41
N LEU A 289 -5.89 -18.14 21.40
CA LEU A 289 -6.37 -18.67 22.67
C LEU A 289 -7.73 -18.03 23.06
N PRO A 290 -8.82 -18.30 22.30
CA PRO A 290 -10.10 -17.62 22.52
C PRO A 290 -10.64 -17.83 23.93
N LYS A 291 -11.07 -16.77 24.61
CA LYS A 291 -11.62 -16.81 25.97
C LYS A 291 -12.81 -17.73 26.11
N ALA A 292 -13.62 -17.88 25.06
CA ALA A 292 -14.78 -18.77 25.05
C ALA A 292 -14.38 -20.24 25.17
N ASP A 293 -13.24 -20.63 24.56
CA ASP A 293 -12.75 -22.00 24.53
C ASP A 293 -11.81 -22.31 25.71
N TYR A 294 -11.15 -21.28 26.27
CA TYR A 294 -10.15 -21.39 27.32
C TYR A 294 -10.44 -20.45 28.51
N PRO A 295 -11.67 -20.48 29.10
CA PRO A 295 -12.05 -19.53 30.14
C PRO A 295 -11.15 -19.64 31.41
N GLN A 296 -10.52 -20.81 31.66
CA GLN A 296 -9.61 -21.03 32.75
C GLN A 296 -8.31 -20.20 32.69
N PHE A 297 -7.96 -19.72 31.49
CA PHE A 297 -6.78 -18.89 31.25
C PHE A 297 -7.05 -17.39 31.35
N TYR A 298 -8.26 -16.98 31.70
CA TYR A 298 -8.74 -15.60 31.77
C TYR A 298 -9.31 -15.25 33.15
N ALA A 299 -8.74 -15.82 34.20
CA ALA A 299 -9.21 -15.59 35.57
C ALA A 299 -9.12 -14.12 36.03
N SER A 300 -8.20 -13.34 35.44
CA SER A 300 -8.10 -11.89 35.64
C SER A 300 -9.26 -11.07 35.02
N GLY A 301 -10.11 -11.69 34.19
CA GLY A 301 -11.37 -11.11 33.71
C GLY A 301 -11.28 -10.20 32.49
N GLY A 302 -10.08 -9.90 31.95
CA GLY A 302 -9.87 -9.02 30.81
C GLY A 302 -9.84 -9.69 29.45
N PRO A 303 -9.41 -8.97 28.41
CA PRO A 303 -9.27 -9.49 27.05
C PRO A 303 -7.97 -10.30 26.85
N LEU A 304 -6.97 -10.15 27.72
CA LEU A 304 -5.71 -10.90 27.66
C LEU A 304 -5.82 -12.17 28.51
N PHE A 305 -5.24 -13.26 28.02
CA PHE A 305 -5.03 -14.43 28.88
C PHE A 305 -4.04 -14.10 30.00
N ASP A 306 -4.06 -14.88 31.07
CA ASP A 306 -3.23 -14.68 32.23
C ASP A 306 -1.76 -15.00 31.91
N ILE A 307 -1.01 -14.04 31.37
CA ILE A 307 0.39 -14.18 30.93
C ILE A 307 1.29 -14.77 32.03
N TYR A 308 0.95 -14.54 33.32
CA TYR A 308 1.67 -15.08 34.48
C TYR A 308 1.34 -16.56 34.76
N ASN A 309 0.35 -17.13 34.09
CA ASN A 309 0.02 -18.56 34.15
C ASN A 309 0.86 -19.32 33.10
N PRO A 310 1.83 -20.17 33.55
CA PRO A 310 2.68 -20.91 32.59
C PRO A 310 1.89 -21.80 31.61
N GLU A 311 0.79 -22.44 32.09
CA GLU A 311 -0.03 -23.30 31.21
C GLU A 311 -0.73 -22.50 30.12
N ALA A 312 -1.16 -21.26 30.39
CA ALA A 312 -1.77 -20.40 29.43
C ALA A 312 -0.74 -19.93 28.39
N LEU A 313 0.46 -19.55 28.82
CA LEU A 313 1.54 -19.14 27.93
C LEU A 313 2.00 -20.30 27.03
N ASP A 314 2.21 -21.49 27.62
CA ASP A 314 2.57 -22.70 26.86
C ASP A 314 1.48 -23.05 25.83
N ALA A 315 0.20 -22.96 26.20
CA ALA A 315 -0.92 -23.22 25.30
C ALA A 315 -0.94 -22.22 24.12
N TYR A 316 -0.73 -20.92 24.39
CA TYR A 316 -0.62 -19.89 23.34
C TYR A 316 0.52 -20.19 22.36
N VAL A 317 1.72 -20.41 22.88
CA VAL A 317 2.91 -20.70 22.07
C VAL A 317 2.71 -21.98 21.24
N ALA A 318 2.12 -23.03 21.81
CA ALA A 318 1.83 -24.27 21.09
C ALA A 318 0.83 -24.06 19.93
N LYS A 319 -0.17 -23.18 20.12
CA LYS A 319 -1.14 -22.84 19.05
C LYS A 319 -0.48 -22.06 17.91
N VAL A 320 0.34 -21.05 18.23
CA VAL A 320 1.10 -20.30 17.23
C VAL A 320 2.06 -21.22 16.47
N LEU A 321 2.78 -22.09 17.17
CA LEU A 321 3.69 -23.06 16.56
C LEU A 321 2.94 -24.01 15.60
N ALA A 322 1.78 -24.53 15.99
CA ALA A 322 0.95 -25.37 15.14
C ALA A 322 0.48 -24.62 13.86
N PHE A 323 0.04 -23.37 14.02
CA PHE A 323 -0.35 -22.50 12.91
C PHE A 323 0.79 -22.29 11.90
N LEU A 324 2.00 -21.99 12.40
CA LEU A 324 3.17 -21.76 11.55
C LEU A 324 3.69 -23.02 10.85
N ARG A 325 3.60 -24.20 11.51
CA ARG A 325 3.96 -25.48 10.89
C ARG A 325 3.11 -25.82 9.67
N GLU A 326 1.85 -25.41 9.67
CA GLU A 326 0.95 -25.58 8.54
C GLU A 326 1.16 -24.54 7.43
N ARG A 327 1.95 -23.49 7.69
CA ARG A 327 2.17 -22.35 6.79
C ARG A 327 3.66 -22.00 6.63
N PRO A 328 4.44 -22.92 5.99
CA PRO A 328 5.89 -22.75 5.87
C PRO A 328 6.33 -21.55 5.02
N GLU A 329 5.41 -20.91 4.32
CA GLU A 329 5.64 -19.68 3.56
C GLU A 329 5.83 -18.45 4.43
N ILE A 330 5.42 -18.49 5.70
CA ILE A 330 5.52 -17.38 6.64
C ILE A 330 6.96 -17.26 7.15
N THR A 331 7.55 -16.09 6.97
CA THR A 331 8.94 -15.82 7.38
C THR A 331 9.05 -14.89 8.59
N VAL A 332 7.96 -14.16 8.90
CA VAL A 332 7.84 -13.29 10.07
C VAL A 332 6.45 -13.47 10.66
N PHE A 333 6.37 -13.58 11.98
CA PHE A 333 5.11 -13.67 12.72
C PHE A 333 4.95 -12.47 13.66
N ASP A 334 3.86 -11.73 13.49
CA ASP A 334 3.51 -10.53 14.25
C ASP A 334 2.80 -10.93 15.54
N CYS A 335 3.52 -10.89 16.66
CA CYS A 335 3.06 -11.30 17.97
C CYS A 335 2.57 -10.08 18.76
N TRP A 336 1.37 -9.58 18.45
CA TRP A 336 0.81 -8.37 19.04
C TRP A 336 -0.27 -8.69 20.08
N PRO A 337 -0.31 -7.96 21.22
CA PRO A 337 -1.43 -8.03 22.13
C PRO A 337 -2.69 -7.45 21.47
N PRO A 338 -3.91 -7.75 21.99
CA PRO A 338 -5.14 -7.16 21.46
C PRO A 338 -5.06 -5.63 21.39
N ASP A 339 -5.57 -5.04 20.32
CA ASP A 339 -5.50 -3.58 20.04
C ASP A 339 -6.10 -2.75 21.18
N VAL A 340 -7.26 -3.14 21.68
CA VAL A 340 -7.90 -2.54 22.86
C VAL A 340 -7.33 -3.07 24.19
N GLY A 341 -6.16 -3.69 24.16
CA GLY A 341 -5.55 -4.45 25.22
C GLY A 341 -5.29 -3.63 26.49
N ALA A 342 -6.30 -3.56 27.30
CA ALA A 342 -6.10 -3.19 28.70
C ALA A 342 -5.40 -4.36 29.38
N PHE A 343 -4.11 -4.21 29.65
CA PHE A 343 -3.41 -5.11 30.53
C PHE A 343 -4.03 -5.04 31.94
N GLN A 344 -4.61 -6.14 32.38
CA GLN A 344 -5.35 -6.19 33.61
C GLN A 344 -4.42 -5.98 34.82
N LYS A 345 -5.01 -5.49 35.93
CA LYS A 345 -4.26 -5.20 37.14
C LYS A 345 -3.38 -6.36 37.65
N PRO A 346 -3.82 -7.64 37.69
CA PRO A 346 -2.94 -8.74 38.10
C PRO A 346 -1.69 -8.91 37.24
N ILE A 347 -1.80 -8.65 35.89
CA ILE A 347 -0.64 -8.69 35.00
C ILE A 347 0.31 -7.53 35.32
N LEU A 348 -0.25 -6.31 35.47
CA LEU A 348 0.55 -5.11 35.81
C LEU A 348 1.19 -5.20 37.18
N ASP A 349 0.50 -5.76 38.19
CA ASP A 349 1.07 -6.00 39.54
C ASP A 349 2.26 -6.97 39.49
N ARG A 350 2.24 -7.92 38.52
CA ARG A 350 3.32 -8.89 38.36
C ARG A 350 4.51 -8.35 37.57
N TYR A 351 4.28 -7.62 36.51
CA TYR A 351 5.30 -7.24 35.52
C TYR A 351 5.64 -5.74 35.53
N GLY A 352 4.88 -4.91 36.20
CA GLY A 352 5.12 -3.47 36.34
C GLY A 352 4.63 -2.63 35.16
N SER A 353 4.73 -3.13 33.93
CA SER A 353 4.29 -2.39 32.73
C SER A 353 3.74 -3.32 31.65
N PRO A 354 2.91 -2.77 30.72
CA PRO A 354 2.48 -3.50 29.54
C PRO A 354 3.64 -4.02 28.68
N ALA A 355 4.69 -3.20 28.48
CA ALA A 355 5.84 -3.57 27.65
C ALA A 355 6.64 -4.75 28.27
N ASN A 356 6.74 -4.81 29.58
CA ASN A 356 7.37 -5.93 30.29
C ASN A 356 6.54 -7.22 30.09
N ALA A 357 5.23 -7.13 30.29
CA ALA A 357 4.33 -8.28 30.15
C ALA A 357 4.32 -8.83 28.71
N GLU A 358 4.25 -7.96 27.69
CA GLU A 358 4.36 -8.34 26.29
C GLU A 358 5.71 -9.04 26.00
N SER A 359 6.82 -8.52 26.54
CA SER A 359 8.14 -9.12 26.35
C SER A 359 8.23 -10.56 26.85
N VAL A 360 7.48 -10.93 27.90
CA VAL A 360 7.42 -12.32 28.38
C VAL A 360 6.84 -13.24 27.31
N VAL A 361 5.73 -12.84 26.66
CA VAL A 361 5.09 -13.62 25.62
C VAL A 361 5.99 -13.72 24.38
N VAL A 362 6.52 -12.59 23.93
CA VAL A 362 7.37 -12.51 22.73
C VAL A 362 8.66 -13.31 22.91
N ASN A 363 9.35 -13.15 24.04
CA ASN A 363 10.61 -13.85 24.29
C ASN A 363 10.41 -15.38 24.41
N GLU A 364 9.29 -15.83 25.01
CA GLU A 364 8.98 -17.25 25.07
C GLU A 364 8.68 -17.82 23.67
N LEU A 365 7.91 -17.10 22.84
CA LEU A 365 7.65 -17.50 21.46
C LEU A 365 8.96 -17.59 20.67
N VAL A 366 9.85 -16.59 20.75
CA VAL A 366 11.18 -16.62 20.08
C VAL A 366 11.99 -17.82 20.55
N ARG A 367 12.02 -18.11 21.86
CA ARG A 367 12.76 -19.24 22.40
C ARG A 367 12.31 -20.57 21.78
N VAL A 368 11.00 -20.76 21.60
CA VAL A 368 10.44 -21.98 21.00
C VAL A 368 10.68 -22.01 19.49
N LEU A 369 10.38 -20.90 18.77
CA LEU A 369 10.56 -20.86 17.32
C LEU A 369 12.01 -21.02 16.89
N ARG A 370 12.97 -20.51 17.65
CA ARG A 370 14.41 -20.73 17.39
C ARG A 370 14.79 -22.22 17.35
N GLN A 371 14.12 -23.05 18.12
CA GLN A 371 14.37 -24.49 18.16
C GLN A 371 13.56 -25.26 17.11
N GLU A 372 12.31 -24.89 16.92
CA GLU A 372 11.33 -25.67 16.17
C GLU A 372 11.17 -25.20 14.71
N LEU A 373 11.30 -23.90 14.47
CA LEU A 373 11.15 -23.25 13.16
C LEU A 373 12.17 -22.09 13.00
N PRO A 374 13.47 -22.38 12.93
CA PRO A 374 14.53 -21.34 12.96
C PRO A 374 14.51 -20.37 11.79
N GLY A 375 13.71 -20.65 10.74
CA GLY A 375 13.50 -19.76 9.59
C GLY A 375 12.43 -18.69 9.82
N VAL A 376 11.68 -18.76 10.94
CA VAL A 376 10.62 -17.79 11.25
C VAL A 376 11.10 -16.83 12.31
N ARG A 377 10.99 -15.53 12.04
CA ARG A 377 11.29 -14.45 12.98
C ARG A 377 10.01 -14.00 13.68
N VAL A 378 10.16 -13.43 14.87
CA VAL A 378 9.05 -12.80 15.59
C VAL A 378 9.19 -11.29 15.51
N GLU A 379 8.08 -10.64 15.22
CA GLU A 379 7.92 -9.20 15.30
C GLU A 379 7.02 -8.87 16.50
N ARG A 380 7.32 -7.76 17.18
CA ARG A 380 6.49 -7.14 18.21
C ARG A 380 6.18 -5.72 17.85
N ILE A 381 4.99 -5.23 18.21
CA ILE A 381 4.63 -3.83 17.97
C ILE A 381 4.92 -2.96 19.22
N ALA A 382 5.66 -1.87 19.02
CA ALA A 382 5.81 -0.82 20.03
C ALA A 382 4.72 0.24 19.82
N TYR A 383 3.53 0.01 20.37
CA TYR A 383 2.30 0.73 20.06
C TYR A 383 1.50 1.05 21.32
N ALA A 384 0.82 2.19 21.35
CA ALA A 384 -0.07 2.59 22.44
C ALA A 384 0.54 2.37 23.85
N SER A 385 0.05 1.41 24.62
CA SER A 385 0.52 1.11 25.97
C SER A 385 1.90 0.45 26.02
N THR A 386 2.37 -0.14 24.92
CA THR A 386 3.68 -0.79 24.78
C THR A 386 4.69 0.03 23.97
N VAL A 387 4.37 1.30 23.65
CA VAL A 387 5.21 2.18 22.83
C VAL A 387 6.61 2.44 23.41
N ARG A 388 6.77 2.35 24.73
CA ARG A 388 8.07 2.47 25.40
C ARG A 388 8.75 1.10 25.50
N PRO A 389 10.09 1.06 25.48
CA PRO A 389 10.80 -0.21 25.69
C PRO A 389 10.52 -0.79 27.11
N PRO A 390 10.61 -2.11 27.25
CA PRO A 390 10.53 -2.77 28.55
C PRO A 390 11.74 -2.41 29.43
N ASP A 391 11.60 -2.70 30.71
CA ASP A 391 12.72 -2.59 31.65
C ASP A 391 13.84 -3.58 31.29
N PRO A 392 15.11 -3.31 31.70
CA PRO A 392 16.25 -4.14 31.27
C PRO A 392 16.13 -5.63 31.61
N GLU A 393 15.44 -5.99 32.70
CA GLU A 393 15.19 -7.37 33.11
C GLU A 393 14.19 -8.11 32.18
N TYR A 394 13.38 -7.35 31.42
CA TYR A 394 12.42 -7.84 30.43
C TYR A 394 12.84 -7.50 29.02
N ALA A 395 14.11 -7.17 28.76
CA ALA A 395 14.59 -6.79 27.44
C ALA A 395 14.14 -7.79 26.37
N SER A 396 13.71 -7.27 25.23
CA SER A 396 13.36 -8.12 24.10
C SER A 396 14.59 -8.85 23.58
N ASP A 397 14.41 -10.11 23.22
CA ASP A 397 15.46 -10.91 22.56
C ASP A 397 15.99 -10.15 21.32
N PRO A 398 17.31 -10.12 21.08
CA PRO A 398 17.88 -9.36 19.96
C PRO A 398 17.48 -9.87 18.57
N GLU A 399 16.88 -11.04 18.42
CA GLU A 399 16.35 -11.53 17.15
C GLU A 399 14.94 -11.01 16.85
N VAL A 400 14.24 -10.44 17.84
CA VAL A 400 12.92 -9.83 17.68
C VAL A 400 13.03 -8.60 16.77
N ILE A 401 12.14 -8.48 15.81
CA ILE A 401 11.90 -7.23 15.11
C ILE A 401 11.01 -6.37 15.99
N VAL A 402 11.44 -5.17 16.31
CA VAL A 402 10.57 -4.19 16.98
C VAL A 402 10.02 -3.26 15.94
N ASP A 403 8.70 -3.24 15.79
CA ASP A 403 8.01 -2.34 14.86
C ASP A 403 7.37 -1.19 15.63
N PHE A 404 7.90 0.01 15.44
CA PHE A 404 7.49 1.19 16.18
C PHE A 404 6.34 1.89 15.47
N ALA A 405 5.17 1.95 16.12
CA ALA A 405 3.91 2.43 15.52
C ALA A 405 3.38 3.67 16.28
N PRO A 406 3.75 4.91 15.87
CA PRO A 406 3.35 6.15 16.56
C PRO A 406 1.97 6.64 16.10
N TYR A 407 0.92 5.83 16.19
CA TYR A 407 -0.41 6.08 15.63
C TYR A 407 -1.01 7.44 15.96
N SER A 408 -0.84 7.93 17.20
CA SER A 408 -1.46 9.17 17.69
C SER A 408 -0.59 10.42 17.51
N ARG A 409 0.49 10.35 16.73
CA ARG A 409 1.35 11.52 16.45
C ARG A 409 0.65 12.55 15.55
N ASN A 410 1.21 13.74 15.48
CA ASN A 410 0.81 14.79 14.56
C ASN A 410 1.61 14.68 13.25
N TYR A 411 0.92 14.71 12.10
CA TYR A 411 1.49 14.56 10.75
C TYR A 411 1.74 15.90 10.03
N ASP A 412 1.56 17.05 10.67
CA ASP A 412 1.93 18.36 10.08
C ASP A 412 3.45 18.58 10.00
N GLY A 413 4.22 17.70 10.65
CA GLY A 413 5.67 17.69 10.59
C GLY A 413 6.25 16.34 10.95
N HIS A 414 7.56 16.17 10.73
CA HIS A 414 8.21 14.89 10.95
C HIS A 414 8.33 14.53 12.45
N LEU A 415 8.47 13.23 12.73
CA LEU A 415 8.48 12.68 14.10
C LEU A 415 9.55 13.31 15.00
N GLY A 416 10.72 13.61 14.43
CA GLY A 416 11.84 14.19 15.16
C GLY A 416 11.79 15.71 15.31
N ASP A 417 10.75 16.41 14.79
CA ASP A 417 10.65 17.86 14.87
C ASP A 417 10.30 18.32 16.30
N PRO A 418 11.23 19.04 16.99
CA PRO A 418 10.99 19.49 18.37
C PRO A 418 9.90 20.58 18.46
N ALA A 419 9.53 21.23 17.37
CA ALA A 419 8.46 22.23 17.33
C ALA A 419 7.07 21.57 17.43
N ILE A 420 6.95 20.29 17.12
CA ILE A 420 5.71 19.52 17.19
C ILE A 420 5.62 18.81 18.55
N GLY A 421 5.13 19.51 19.58
CA GLY A 421 5.09 19.00 20.94
C GLY A 421 4.45 17.62 21.11
N ALA A 422 3.41 17.31 20.33
CA ALA A 422 2.74 16.01 20.32
C ALA A 422 3.68 14.86 19.88
N ASN A 423 4.70 15.14 19.05
CA ASN A 423 5.63 14.12 18.56
C ASN A 423 6.81 13.84 19.50
N VAL A 424 7.11 14.76 20.42
CA VAL A 424 8.30 14.67 21.30
C VAL A 424 8.32 13.37 22.13
N SER A 425 7.18 12.96 22.64
CA SER A 425 7.08 11.73 23.45
C SER A 425 7.39 10.47 22.64
N PHE A 426 6.90 10.41 21.37
CA PHE A 426 7.17 9.31 20.45
C PHE A 426 8.64 9.30 20.01
N ALA A 427 9.18 10.46 19.63
CA ALA A 427 10.59 10.58 19.26
C ALA A 427 11.52 10.14 20.41
N ASN A 428 11.19 10.47 21.64
CA ASN A 428 11.95 10.02 22.82
C ASN A 428 11.79 8.51 23.06
N ALA A 429 10.59 7.94 22.88
CA ALA A 429 10.37 6.50 22.97
C ALA A 429 11.16 5.74 21.90
N LEU A 430 11.18 6.22 20.66
CA LEU A 430 11.96 5.63 19.56
C LEU A 430 13.47 5.65 19.86
N ARG A 431 14.00 6.78 20.36
CA ARG A 431 15.40 6.87 20.80
C ARG A 431 15.70 5.91 21.96
N ALA A 432 14.77 5.74 22.89
CA ALA A 432 14.91 4.78 23.98
C ALA A 432 14.97 3.34 23.46
N TRP A 433 14.08 2.96 22.53
CA TRP A 433 14.14 1.66 21.86
C TRP A 433 15.50 1.45 21.17
N ARG A 434 15.99 2.43 20.41
CA ARG A 434 17.31 2.32 19.76
C ARG A 434 18.46 2.14 20.73
N THR A 435 18.34 2.67 21.94
CA THR A 435 19.35 2.53 22.99
C THR A 435 19.30 1.16 23.68
N THR A 436 18.11 0.63 23.89
CA THR A 436 17.90 -0.59 24.70
C THR A 436 17.81 -1.86 23.88
N HIS A 437 17.27 -1.78 22.64
CA HIS A 437 17.13 -2.93 21.75
C HIS A 437 18.30 -2.99 20.75
N ARG A 438 18.95 -4.15 20.67
CA ARG A 438 20.11 -4.36 19.80
C ARG A 438 19.76 -5.02 18.45
N GLY A 439 18.53 -5.50 18.33
CA GLY A 439 18.00 -6.15 17.14
C GLY A 439 17.47 -5.17 16.09
N PRO A 440 16.75 -5.68 15.12
CA PRO A 440 16.10 -4.86 14.09
C PRO A 440 15.04 -3.95 14.71
N LEU A 441 15.08 -2.69 14.30
CA LEU A 441 14.10 -1.67 14.65
C LEU A 441 13.51 -1.10 13.37
N ALA A 442 12.22 -1.20 13.22
CA ALA A 442 11.46 -0.78 12.05
C ALA A 442 10.38 0.22 12.43
N MET A 443 9.82 0.87 11.44
CA MET A 443 8.67 1.78 11.57
C MET A 443 7.44 1.15 10.93
N TYR A 444 6.32 1.27 11.63
CA TYR A 444 4.99 1.09 11.07
C TYR A 444 4.28 2.44 11.01
N GLU A 445 4.16 3.01 9.82
CA GLU A 445 3.66 4.36 9.62
C GLU A 445 2.28 4.42 8.99
N TYR A 446 1.56 5.47 9.36
CA TYR A 446 0.18 5.69 8.99
C TYR A 446 0.04 6.92 8.10
N TYR A 447 0.85 7.06 7.04
CA TYR A 447 0.75 8.18 6.08
C TYR A 447 -0.54 8.15 5.26
N ARG A 448 -1.27 7.07 5.39
CA ARG A 448 -2.67 6.95 5.03
C ARG A 448 -3.43 6.52 6.29
N ARG A 449 -3.58 7.45 7.23
CA ARG A 449 -4.16 7.17 8.53
C ARG A 449 -5.65 6.83 8.42
N TYR A 450 -6.07 5.80 9.11
CA TYR A 450 -7.43 5.30 9.12
C TYR A 450 -8.48 6.37 9.49
N ARG A 451 -8.18 7.19 10.52
CA ARG A 451 -9.05 8.29 10.97
C ARG A 451 -9.26 9.38 9.94
N TRP A 452 -8.40 9.51 8.96
CA TRP A 452 -8.59 10.49 7.88
C TRP A 452 -9.70 10.12 6.91
N ARG A 453 -10.23 8.91 7.01
CA ARG A 453 -11.30 8.40 6.14
C ARG A 453 -10.88 8.46 4.67
N SER A 454 -11.65 9.17 3.83
CA SER A 454 -11.27 9.43 2.42
C SER A 454 -10.74 10.83 2.17
N LEU A 455 -10.39 11.57 3.23
CA LEU A 455 -9.79 12.89 3.03
C LEU A 455 -8.45 12.77 2.32
N PRO A 456 -8.17 13.62 1.32
CA PRO A 456 -6.86 13.66 0.70
C PRO A 456 -5.86 14.31 1.67
N VAL A 457 -5.00 13.50 2.25
CA VAL A 457 -3.94 13.95 3.16
C VAL A 457 -2.61 13.47 2.61
N HIS A 458 -1.77 14.41 2.20
CA HIS A 458 -0.54 14.11 1.48
C HIS A 458 0.68 14.70 2.19
N PRO A 459 1.16 14.09 3.28
CA PRO A 459 2.21 14.65 4.14
C PRO A 459 3.62 14.38 3.55
N LEU A 460 3.86 14.72 2.29
CA LEU A 460 5.06 14.34 1.54
C LEU A 460 6.37 14.84 2.18
N ALA A 461 6.38 16.09 2.66
CA ALA A 461 7.54 16.65 3.36
C ALA A 461 7.77 15.97 4.72
N THR A 462 6.68 15.56 5.39
CA THR A 462 6.72 14.82 6.64
C THR A 462 7.35 13.45 6.43
N ILE A 463 6.94 12.71 5.40
CA ILE A 463 7.52 11.40 5.04
C ILE A 463 9.04 11.52 4.82
N ALA A 464 9.47 12.50 4.04
CA ALA A 464 10.89 12.71 3.78
C ALA A 464 11.67 13.07 5.06
N GLY A 465 11.10 13.91 5.92
CA GLY A 465 11.69 14.27 7.20
C GLY A 465 11.75 13.12 8.20
N ASP A 466 10.71 12.26 8.21
CA ASP A 466 10.67 11.06 9.04
C ASP A 466 11.78 10.09 8.68
N VAL A 467 11.82 9.67 7.41
CA VAL A 467 12.84 8.71 6.96
C VAL A 467 14.25 9.26 7.18
N GLY A 468 14.48 10.56 6.99
CA GLY A 468 15.75 11.21 7.30
C GLY A 468 16.11 11.13 8.79
N PHE A 469 15.16 11.39 9.68
CA PHE A 469 15.33 11.30 11.13
C PHE A 469 15.58 9.85 11.58
N GLU A 470 14.80 8.93 11.10
CA GLU A 470 14.82 7.50 11.45
C GLU A 470 16.07 6.79 10.93
N SER A 471 16.47 7.06 9.68
CA SER A 471 17.74 6.59 9.13
C SER A 471 18.93 7.10 9.94
N GLY A 472 18.88 8.34 10.40
CA GLY A 472 19.87 8.93 11.31
C GLY A 472 19.96 8.20 12.67
N LEU A 473 18.89 7.55 13.12
CA LEU A 473 18.88 6.68 14.30
C LEU A 473 19.33 5.25 13.98
N GLY A 474 19.56 4.91 12.71
CA GLY A 474 19.97 3.58 12.27
C GLY A 474 18.84 2.56 12.27
N LEU A 475 17.61 2.99 11.97
CA LEU A 475 16.53 2.08 11.68
C LEU A 475 16.81 1.34 10.36
N ASN A 476 16.39 0.09 10.31
CA ASN A 476 16.65 -0.80 9.17
C ASN A 476 15.38 -1.41 8.57
N GLY A 477 14.22 -0.84 8.89
CA GLY A 477 12.94 -1.28 8.34
C GLY A 477 11.90 -0.17 8.30
N TYR A 478 11.06 -0.24 7.29
CA TYR A 478 9.93 0.66 7.06
C TYR A 478 8.73 -0.13 6.60
N GLY A 479 7.56 0.23 7.11
CA GLY A 479 6.28 -0.30 6.71
C GLY A 479 5.22 0.79 6.68
N MET A 480 4.29 0.68 5.76
CA MET A 480 3.21 1.64 5.63
C MET A 480 1.87 0.93 5.45
N TYR A 481 0.90 1.39 6.22
CA TYR A 481 -0.50 1.03 6.05
C TYR A 481 -1.03 1.38 4.65
N SER A 482 -1.78 0.48 4.04
CA SER A 482 -2.39 0.69 2.73
C SER A 482 -3.76 0.06 2.60
N GLU A 483 -4.57 0.69 1.74
CA GLU A 483 -5.88 0.21 1.32
C GLU A 483 -6.02 0.32 -0.19
N PRO A 484 -6.37 -0.76 -0.90
CA PRO A 484 -6.53 -0.67 -2.36
C PRO A 484 -7.72 0.17 -2.79
N ALA A 485 -8.71 0.37 -1.91
CA ALA A 485 -9.96 1.07 -2.24
C ALA A 485 -9.79 2.57 -2.52
N ASP A 486 -8.76 3.21 -1.99
CA ASP A 486 -8.46 4.63 -2.21
C ASP A 486 -7.05 4.88 -2.75
N TRP A 487 -6.47 3.89 -3.43
CA TRP A 487 -5.11 3.94 -3.94
C TRP A 487 -4.83 5.15 -4.83
N ILE A 488 -5.76 5.55 -5.70
CA ILE A 488 -5.57 6.70 -6.59
C ILE A 488 -5.35 7.99 -5.79
N THR A 489 -6.05 8.16 -4.68
CA THR A 489 -5.86 9.31 -3.81
C THR A 489 -4.45 9.34 -3.23
N TYR A 490 -3.89 8.18 -2.84
CA TYR A 490 -2.61 8.08 -2.13
C TYR A 490 -1.45 7.56 -3.00
N GLU A 491 -1.62 7.40 -4.31
CA GLU A 491 -0.64 6.83 -5.24
C GLU A 491 0.78 7.38 -5.04
N HIS A 492 0.93 8.69 -5.03
CA HIS A 492 2.25 9.31 -4.92
C HIS A 492 2.84 9.27 -3.50
N VAL A 493 2.00 9.18 -2.45
CA VAL A 493 2.44 8.90 -1.08
C VAL A 493 3.09 7.52 -1.02
N GLN A 494 2.44 6.52 -1.60
CA GLN A 494 2.96 5.14 -1.70
C GLN A 494 4.28 5.09 -2.49
N SER A 495 4.32 5.79 -3.64
CA SER A 495 5.52 5.80 -4.49
C SER A 495 6.71 6.50 -3.83
N LEU A 496 6.49 7.64 -3.16
CA LEU A 496 7.54 8.34 -2.41
C LEU A 496 8.04 7.48 -1.23
N PHE A 497 7.12 6.89 -0.48
CA PHE A 497 7.48 6.02 0.64
C PHE A 497 8.33 4.83 0.18
N ALA A 498 7.93 4.13 -0.88
CA ALA A 498 8.69 3.01 -1.42
C ALA A 498 10.11 3.43 -1.88
N ALA A 499 10.23 4.58 -2.53
CA ALA A 499 11.52 5.12 -2.96
C ALA A 499 12.43 5.48 -1.78
N LEU A 500 11.89 6.11 -0.74
CA LEU A 500 12.62 6.46 0.49
C LEU A 500 12.96 5.23 1.34
N ALA A 501 12.10 4.22 1.39
CA ALA A 501 12.41 2.96 2.04
C ALA A 501 13.58 2.21 1.35
N TRP A 502 13.75 2.40 0.04
CA TRP A 502 14.92 1.90 -0.69
C TRP A 502 16.16 2.77 -0.44
N ASP A 503 16.05 4.08 -0.60
CA ASP A 503 17.15 5.04 -0.44
C ASP A 503 16.71 6.21 0.47
N GLY A 504 16.99 6.10 1.76
CA GLY A 504 16.67 7.12 2.76
C GLY A 504 17.39 8.47 2.56
N THR A 505 18.32 8.54 1.58
CA THR A 505 19.06 9.78 1.22
C THR A 505 18.48 10.47 -0.02
N LEU A 506 17.42 9.91 -0.59
CA LEU A 506 16.76 10.42 -1.80
C LEU A 506 16.33 11.89 -1.62
N ASP A 507 16.61 12.73 -2.61
CA ASP A 507 16.00 14.05 -2.70
C ASP A 507 14.52 13.92 -3.07
N ALA A 508 13.66 13.97 -2.06
CA ALA A 508 12.22 13.84 -2.22
C ALA A 508 11.62 14.93 -3.13
N GLY A 509 12.18 16.14 -3.12
CA GLY A 509 11.71 17.23 -3.98
C GLY A 509 11.98 16.95 -5.46
N ALA A 510 13.20 16.51 -5.78
CA ALA A 510 13.56 16.12 -7.14
C ALA A 510 12.77 14.87 -7.61
N PHE A 511 12.58 13.88 -6.73
CA PHE A 511 11.76 12.71 -7.00
C PHE A 511 10.32 13.09 -7.36
N LEU A 512 9.68 13.93 -6.54
CA LEU A 512 8.29 14.35 -6.76
C LEU A 512 8.14 15.20 -8.02
N ASP A 513 9.04 16.11 -8.33
CA ASP A 513 8.99 16.86 -9.59
C ASP A 513 9.10 15.92 -10.80
N GLY A 514 10.04 14.96 -10.78
CA GLY A 514 10.18 13.93 -11.81
C GLY A 514 8.93 13.05 -11.95
N TYR A 515 8.37 12.63 -10.82
CA TYR A 515 7.13 11.84 -10.77
C TYR A 515 5.95 12.59 -11.39
N LEU A 516 5.72 13.85 -10.99
CA LEU A 516 4.62 14.66 -11.50
C LEU A 516 4.74 14.92 -13.01
N ARG A 517 5.96 15.19 -13.49
CA ARG A 517 6.22 15.36 -14.94
C ARG A 517 5.95 14.08 -15.72
N ALA A 518 6.37 12.96 -15.20
CA ALA A 518 6.15 11.65 -15.84
C ALA A 518 4.67 11.27 -15.84
N ARG A 519 3.94 11.58 -14.76
CA ARG A 519 2.54 11.18 -14.56
C ARG A 519 1.54 12.08 -15.28
N PHE A 520 1.74 13.41 -15.23
CA PHE A 520 0.80 14.42 -15.71
C PHE A 520 1.34 15.28 -16.84
N GLY A 521 2.60 15.12 -17.20
CA GLY A 521 3.29 15.97 -18.18
C GLY A 521 3.85 17.25 -17.56
N ALA A 522 4.88 17.82 -18.22
CA ALA A 522 5.61 18.99 -17.72
C ALA A 522 4.70 20.23 -17.51
N GLY A 523 3.66 20.39 -18.33
CA GLY A 523 2.72 21.52 -18.23
C GLY A 523 1.93 21.51 -16.93
N ALA A 524 1.40 20.35 -16.54
CA ALA A 524 0.53 20.22 -15.36
C ALA A 524 1.28 20.03 -14.03
N ALA A 525 2.59 19.73 -14.07
CA ALA A 525 3.37 19.39 -12.88
C ALA A 525 3.30 20.45 -11.76
N ALA A 526 3.38 21.73 -12.11
CA ALA A 526 3.31 22.82 -11.13
C ALA A 526 1.93 22.94 -10.48
N ALA A 527 0.84 22.76 -11.24
CA ALA A 527 -0.51 22.77 -10.72
C ALA A 527 -0.77 21.58 -9.80
N MET A 528 -0.25 20.40 -10.17
CA MET A 528 -0.32 19.21 -9.32
C MET A 528 0.51 19.36 -8.04
N GLY A 529 1.68 19.96 -8.09
CA GLY A 529 2.47 20.30 -6.89
C GLY A 529 1.67 21.16 -5.91
N ARG A 530 0.98 22.20 -6.41
CA ARG A 530 0.08 23.02 -5.56
C ARG A 530 -1.09 22.22 -4.97
N TYR A 531 -1.68 21.31 -5.76
CA TYR A 531 -2.74 20.44 -5.24
C TYR A 531 -2.25 19.65 -4.02
N TYR A 532 -1.09 19.02 -4.11
CA TYR A 532 -0.53 18.23 -3.01
C TYR A 532 -0.10 19.10 -1.81
N ASP A 533 0.41 20.29 -2.06
CA ASP A 533 0.73 21.25 -0.97
C ASP A 533 -0.51 21.70 -0.21
N LEU A 534 -1.63 21.89 -0.90
CA LEU A 534 -2.91 22.29 -0.31
C LEU A 534 -3.63 21.18 0.44
N THR A 535 -3.25 19.92 0.18
CA THR A 535 -3.85 18.74 0.80
C THR A 535 -2.93 18.04 1.81
N ARG A 536 -1.85 18.69 2.28
CA ARG A 536 -0.88 18.11 3.23
C ARG A 536 -1.32 18.11 4.70
N PHE A 537 -2.38 18.84 5.03
CA PHE A 537 -2.75 19.17 6.41
C PHE A 537 -3.44 18.00 7.12
N ASP A 538 -2.98 17.71 8.35
CA ASP A 538 -3.58 16.69 9.21
C ASP A 538 -4.98 17.12 9.68
N PRO A 539 -6.06 16.41 9.34
CA PRO A 539 -7.42 16.74 9.76
C PRO A 539 -7.66 16.63 11.28
N ASP A 540 -6.79 15.94 12.01
CA ASP A 540 -6.88 15.86 13.46
C ASP A 540 -6.43 17.14 14.16
N THR A 541 -5.68 17.98 13.45
CA THR A 541 -5.15 19.27 13.96
C THR A 541 -5.77 20.47 13.28
N HIS A 542 -6.38 20.31 12.10
CA HIS A 542 -6.99 21.37 11.31
C HIS A 542 -8.51 21.17 11.20
N GLY A 543 -9.27 22.13 11.69
CA GLY A 543 -10.73 22.07 11.66
C GLY A 543 -11.34 22.21 10.25
N PRO A 544 -12.64 21.86 10.10
CA PRO A 544 -13.34 21.82 8.80
C PRO A 544 -13.29 23.14 8.01
N ALA A 545 -13.26 24.32 8.67
CA ALA A 545 -13.20 25.61 7.99
C ALA A 545 -11.88 25.84 7.25
N VAL A 546 -10.74 25.48 7.89
CA VAL A 546 -9.41 25.56 7.28
C VAL A 546 -9.30 24.58 6.11
N LEU A 547 -9.73 23.33 6.33
CA LEU A 547 -9.70 22.29 5.29
C LEU A 547 -10.60 22.63 4.10
N THR A 548 -11.80 23.21 4.33
CA THR A 548 -12.67 23.68 3.24
C THR A 548 -11.97 24.72 2.35
N THR A 549 -11.27 25.67 2.97
CA THR A 549 -10.50 26.68 2.22
C THR A 549 -9.43 26.04 1.36
N ASN A 550 -8.63 25.13 1.95
CA ASN A 550 -7.57 24.45 1.25
C ASN A 550 -8.08 23.54 0.12
N TYR A 551 -9.12 22.73 0.37
CA TYR A 551 -9.70 21.85 -0.62
C TYR A 551 -10.37 22.60 -1.79
N THR A 552 -10.96 23.78 -1.52
CA THR A 552 -11.49 24.63 -2.58
C THR A 552 -10.37 25.14 -3.50
N GLN A 553 -9.23 25.56 -2.93
CA GLN A 553 -8.06 25.98 -3.69
C GLN A 553 -7.40 24.77 -4.42
N ALA A 554 -7.35 23.61 -3.77
CA ALA A 554 -6.86 22.38 -4.38
C ALA A 554 -7.69 21.97 -5.60
N ARG A 555 -9.03 22.15 -5.52
CA ARG A 555 -9.91 21.91 -6.67
C ARG A 555 -9.61 22.85 -7.85
N ALA A 556 -9.32 24.12 -7.58
CA ALA A 556 -8.88 25.07 -8.62
C ALA A 556 -7.55 24.64 -9.26
N ALA A 557 -6.61 24.13 -8.46
CA ALA A 557 -5.35 23.59 -8.98
C ALA A 557 -5.56 22.36 -9.88
N LEU A 558 -6.48 21.44 -9.53
CA LEU A 558 -6.84 20.31 -10.40
C LEU A 558 -7.52 20.77 -11.70
N GLN A 559 -8.36 21.80 -11.66
CA GLN A 559 -8.97 22.37 -12.86
C GLN A 559 -7.91 22.95 -13.80
N GLU A 560 -6.92 23.69 -13.25
CA GLU A 560 -5.80 24.20 -14.02
C GLU A 560 -4.98 23.05 -14.64
N ALA A 561 -4.64 22.01 -13.85
CA ALA A 561 -3.93 20.85 -14.35
C ALA A 561 -4.71 20.14 -15.47
N THR A 562 -6.04 20.02 -15.35
CA THR A 562 -6.91 19.41 -16.37
C THR A 562 -6.84 20.13 -17.70
N GLY A 563 -6.71 21.46 -17.69
CA GLY A 563 -6.51 22.27 -18.89
C GLY A 563 -5.15 22.08 -19.57
N GLN A 564 -4.17 21.52 -18.86
CA GLN A 564 -2.77 21.41 -19.32
C GLN A 564 -2.36 19.97 -19.69
N VAL A 565 -3.12 18.94 -19.26
CA VAL A 565 -2.77 17.55 -19.57
C VAL A 565 -3.17 17.16 -20.98
N THR A 566 -2.34 16.30 -21.57
CA THR A 566 -2.62 15.63 -22.84
C THR A 566 -2.75 14.11 -22.61
N GLY A 567 -3.65 13.47 -23.34
CA GLY A 567 -3.87 12.02 -23.22
C GLY A 567 -4.99 11.62 -22.24
N ALA A 568 -5.45 10.39 -22.35
CA ALA A 568 -6.58 9.84 -21.58
C ALA A 568 -6.17 9.57 -20.13
N GLY A 569 -5.01 8.95 -19.90
CA GLY A 569 -4.57 8.53 -18.57
C GLY A 569 -4.51 9.66 -17.56
N PRO A 570 -3.77 10.76 -17.80
CA PRO A 570 -3.75 11.90 -16.90
C PRO A 570 -5.15 12.50 -16.67
N ARG A 571 -6.01 12.56 -17.68
CA ARG A 571 -7.39 13.06 -17.54
C ARG A 571 -8.24 12.18 -16.64
N THR A 572 -8.16 10.85 -16.81
CA THR A 572 -8.86 9.90 -15.93
C THR A 572 -8.46 10.11 -14.48
N LEU A 573 -7.16 10.25 -14.19
CA LEU A 573 -6.69 10.48 -12.84
C LEU A 573 -7.16 11.81 -12.25
N LEU A 574 -7.11 12.89 -13.01
CA LEU A 574 -7.59 14.20 -12.57
C LEU A 574 -9.10 14.19 -12.30
N ASP A 575 -9.90 13.47 -13.09
CA ASP A 575 -11.31 13.23 -12.81
C ASP A 575 -11.49 12.49 -11.46
N ARG A 576 -10.71 11.43 -11.24
CA ARG A 576 -10.76 10.66 -9.97
C ARG A 576 -10.39 11.53 -8.76
N LEU A 577 -9.29 12.29 -8.83
CA LEU A 577 -8.88 13.19 -7.75
C LEU A 577 -9.90 14.30 -7.51
N THR A 578 -10.56 14.80 -8.55
CA THR A 578 -11.65 15.77 -8.40
C THR A 578 -12.85 15.16 -7.66
N ARG A 579 -13.21 13.91 -7.94
CA ARG A 579 -14.26 13.18 -7.22
C ARG A 579 -13.91 12.96 -5.75
N ASN A 580 -12.64 12.71 -5.43
CA ASN A 580 -12.17 12.63 -4.05
C ASN A 580 -12.36 13.98 -3.32
N LEU A 581 -11.99 15.10 -3.95
CA LEU A 581 -12.23 16.42 -3.36
C LEU A 581 -13.71 16.75 -3.19
N ASP A 582 -14.59 16.28 -4.09
CA ASP A 582 -16.04 16.45 -3.91
C ASP A 582 -16.54 15.72 -2.66
N ILE A 583 -16.05 14.50 -2.41
CA ILE A 583 -16.31 13.75 -1.17
C ILE A 583 -15.76 14.50 0.05
N ALA A 584 -14.50 14.98 -0.02
CA ALA A 584 -13.86 15.71 1.06
C ALA A 584 -14.61 17.02 1.42
N LEU A 585 -15.04 17.79 0.41
CA LEU A 585 -15.83 19.00 0.63
C LEU A 585 -17.22 18.70 1.22
N ALA A 586 -17.86 17.59 0.84
CA ALA A 586 -19.09 17.13 1.46
C ALA A 586 -18.87 16.72 2.94
N ASP A 587 -17.74 16.08 3.24
CA ASP A 587 -17.32 15.77 4.61
C ASP A 587 -17.15 17.05 5.45
N MET A 588 -16.48 18.06 4.91
CA MET A 588 -16.31 19.35 5.60
C MET A 588 -17.63 20.05 5.86
N ARG A 589 -18.60 19.97 4.93
CA ARG A 589 -19.96 20.50 5.17
C ARG A 589 -20.66 19.84 6.36
N ILE A 590 -20.46 18.53 6.57
CA ILE A 590 -20.99 17.86 7.77
C ILE A 590 -20.34 18.44 9.03
N GLY A 591 -19.02 18.66 9.02
CA GLY A 591 -18.31 19.24 10.16
C GLY A 591 -18.69 20.69 10.49
N LEU A 592 -19.17 21.44 9.49
CA LEU A 592 -19.60 22.85 9.64
C LEU A 592 -21.08 23.02 9.94
N ALA A 593 -21.92 22.04 9.62
CA ALA A 593 -23.36 22.13 9.79
C ALA A 593 -23.75 22.08 11.30
N PRO A 594 -24.73 22.90 11.74
CA PRO A 594 -25.17 22.86 13.14
C PRO A 594 -25.74 21.48 13.50
N ALA A 595 -25.43 21.02 14.71
CA ALA A 595 -25.96 19.76 15.22
C ALA A 595 -27.48 19.71 15.19
N GLY A 596 -28.09 18.62 14.72
CA GLY A 596 -29.52 18.42 14.60
C GLY A 596 -30.22 19.26 13.53
N SER A 597 -29.49 19.95 12.64
CA SER A 597 -30.09 20.78 11.59
C SER A 597 -30.45 19.97 10.33
N ALA A 598 -31.38 20.52 9.54
CA ALA A 598 -31.70 19.97 8.22
C ALA A 598 -30.51 20.03 7.25
N GLU A 599 -29.60 20.99 7.43
CA GLU A 599 -28.36 21.12 6.67
C GLU A 599 -27.40 19.95 6.95
N LEU A 600 -27.29 19.55 8.23
CA LEU A 600 -26.49 18.37 8.61
C LEU A 600 -27.02 17.11 7.96
N ASP A 601 -28.33 16.89 7.99
CA ASP A 601 -28.94 15.72 7.36
C ASP A 601 -28.75 15.73 5.84
N ALA A 602 -28.87 16.90 5.22
CA ALA A 602 -28.62 17.05 3.78
C ALA A 602 -27.16 16.77 3.42
N ALA A 603 -26.21 17.29 4.20
CA ALA A 603 -24.78 17.07 4.00
C ALA A 603 -24.40 15.58 4.16
N ARG A 604 -24.96 14.89 5.16
CA ARG A 604 -24.76 13.44 5.37
C ARG A 604 -25.29 12.63 4.20
N ARG A 605 -26.51 12.92 3.72
CA ARG A 605 -27.06 12.22 2.54
C ARG A 605 -26.22 12.45 1.28
N GLU A 606 -25.76 13.69 1.06
CA GLU A 606 -24.88 14.01 -0.08
C GLU A 606 -23.55 13.26 0.01
N TYR A 607 -22.89 13.32 1.17
CA TYR A 607 -21.64 12.59 1.42
C TYR A 607 -21.80 11.10 1.11
N ARG A 608 -22.85 10.49 1.68
CA ARG A 608 -23.11 9.08 1.45
C ARG A 608 -23.36 8.74 -0.02
N ALA A 609 -24.14 9.56 -0.73
CA ALA A 609 -24.39 9.37 -2.16
C ALA A 609 -23.11 9.49 -2.99
N LEU A 610 -22.19 10.39 -2.60
CA LEU A 610 -20.88 10.52 -3.25
C LEU A 610 -20.00 9.29 -3.00
N VAL A 611 -19.91 8.79 -1.77
CA VAL A 611 -19.17 7.57 -1.43
C VAL A 611 -19.72 6.38 -2.19
N HIS A 612 -21.03 6.18 -2.22
CA HIS A 612 -21.66 5.09 -2.99
C HIS A 612 -21.30 5.13 -4.48
N ARG A 613 -21.38 6.29 -5.10
CA ARG A 613 -21.05 6.45 -6.53
C ARG A 613 -19.58 6.20 -6.84
N ASN A 614 -18.71 6.42 -5.87
CA ASN A 614 -17.27 6.41 -6.06
C ASN A 614 -16.55 5.22 -5.39
N ARG A 615 -17.27 4.28 -4.77
CA ARG A 615 -16.67 3.19 -3.97
C ARG A 615 -15.69 2.29 -4.72
N PHE A 616 -15.81 2.19 -6.05
CA PHE A 616 -14.91 1.37 -6.87
C PHE A 616 -14.02 2.21 -7.81
N THR A 617 -13.93 3.50 -7.56
CA THR A 617 -13.12 4.41 -8.40
C THR A 617 -11.70 4.61 -7.89
N GLY A 618 -11.31 3.95 -6.80
CA GLY A 618 -9.98 4.06 -6.20
C GLY A 618 -9.72 5.38 -5.44
N VAL A 619 -10.79 6.10 -5.07
CA VAL A 619 -10.69 7.41 -4.42
C VAL A 619 -11.28 7.47 -3.02
N CYS A 620 -11.94 6.41 -2.56
CA CYS A 620 -12.51 6.36 -1.21
C CYS A 620 -12.67 4.93 -0.70
N LEU A 621 -12.73 4.81 0.63
CA LEU A 621 -13.11 3.58 1.33
C LEU A 621 -14.64 3.46 1.35
N PRO A 622 -15.24 2.39 0.83
CA PRO A 622 -16.69 2.32 0.68
C PRO A 622 -17.45 2.19 2.01
N ASN A 623 -17.10 1.20 2.82
CA ASN A 623 -17.89 0.83 3.99
C ASN A 623 -17.43 1.55 5.27
N MET A 624 -16.15 1.57 5.52
CA MET A 624 -15.56 2.19 6.70
C MET A 624 -15.77 3.70 6.75
N GLN A 625 -16.00 4.33 5.60
CA GLN A 625 -16.31 5.76 5.51
C GLN A 625 -17.51 6.15 6.35
N ALA A 626 -18.62 5.42 6.25
CA ALA A 626 -19.81 5.71 7.00
C ALA A 626 -19.56 5.55 8.51
N TRP A 627 -18.96 4.45 8.94
CA TRP A 627 -18.69 4.19 10.35
C TRP A 627 -17.77 5.22 10.98
N TRP A 628 -16.60 5.49 10.36
CA TRP A 628 -15.64 6.47 10.88
C TRP A 628 -16.16 7.89 10.83
N ARG A 629 -16.96 8.21 9.83
CA ARG A 629 -17.58 9.51 9.75
C ARG A 629 -18.46 9.83 10.95
N TRP A 630 -19.18 8.84 11.43
CA TRP A 630 -20.05 8.99 12.60
C TRP A 630 -19.25 9.19 13.90
N ASN A 631 -18.10 8.57 14.02
CA ASN A 631 -17.23 8.61 15.20
C ASN A 631 -16.05 9.59 15.05
N GLY A 632 -16.05 10.42 14.01
CA GLY A 632 -14.91 11.28 13.67
C GLY A 632 -14.70 12.46 14.62
N PRO A 633 -13.60 13.20 14.46
CA PRO A 633 -13.16 14.26 15.39
C PRO A 633 -14.09 15.48 15.45
N GLN A 634 -15.04 15.63 14.52
CA GLN A 634 -16.05 16.69 14.57
C GLN A 634 -17.06 16.51 15.72
N GLY A 635 -16.90 15.47 16.54
CA GLY A 635 -17.65 15.30 17.81
C GLY A 635 -19.16 15.12 17.64
N GLN A 636 -19.62 14.73 16.47
CA GLN A 636 -21.03 14.50 16.22
C GLN A 636 -21.41 13.09 16.63
N ALA A 637 -22.33 12.97 17.58
CA ALA A 637 -22.84 11.67 18.01
C ALA A 637 -23.47 10.93 16.83
N PRO A 638 -23.03 9.67 16.56
CA PRO A 638 -23.38 9.00 15.32
C PRO A 638 -24.86 8.62 15.24
N TYR A 639 -25.45 8.15 16.32
CA TYR A 639 -26.75 7.50 16.30
C TYR A 639 -27.78 8.13 17.23
N ASP A 640 -27.55 9.36 17.70
CA ASP A 640 -28.45 10.07 18.61
C ASP A 640 -29.71 10.57 17.91
N ASP A 641 -29.70 10.66 16.59
CA ASP A 641 -30.82 11.19 15.81
C ASP A 641 -31.50 10.08 15.00
N ALA A 642 -32.75 9.80 15.33
CA ALA A 642 -33.56 8.82 14.62
C ALA A 642 -33.72 9.11 13.11
N ARG A 643 -33.49 10.37 12.68
CA ARG A 643 -33.57 10.77 11.26
C ARG A 643 -32.48 10.18 10.40
N ILE A 644 -31.36 9.73 11.00
CA ILE A 644 -30.22 9.10 10.28
C ILE A 644 -30.27 7.58 10.28
N ARG A 645 -31.32 6.98 10.84
CA ARG A 645 -31.46 5.50 10.89
C ARG A 645 -31.36 4.83 9.55
N GLN A 646 -31.79 5.48 8.47
CA GLN A 646 -31.64 4.95 7.11
C GLN A 646 -30.19 4.87 6.62
N ASP A 647 -29.23 5.45 7.36
CA ASP A 647 -27.81 5.45 7.02
C ASP A 647 -27.00 4.45 7.85
N VAL A 648 -27.64 3.66 8.72
CA VAL A 648 -26.96 2.68 9.58
C VAL A 648 -26.56 1.40 8.85
N VAL A 649 -27.07 1.17 7.65
CA VAL A 649 -26.71 0.04 6.81
C VAL A 649 -26.19 0.53 5.46
N ASP A 650 -25.02 0.04 5.08
CA ASP A 650 -24.45 0.26 3.76
C ASP A 650 -24.87 -0.85 2.81
N THR A 651 -25.42 -0.46 1.66
CA THR A 651 -25.91 -1.40 0.65
C THR A 651 -25.37 -1.02 -0.72
N TYR A 652 -24.98 -2.02 -1.50
CA TYR A 652 -24.52 -1.82 -2.87
C TYR A 652 -24.60 -3.11 -3.69
N ALA A 653 -24.48 -2.94 -5.00
CA ALA A 653 -24.33 -4.04 -5.94
C ALA A 653 -23.14 -3.76 -6.86
N SER A 654 -22.36 -4.78 -7.17
CA SER A 654 -21.20 -4.68 -8.04
C SER A 654 -20.99 -5.98 -8.80
N PRO A 655 -20.37 -5.95 -9.99
CA PRO A 655 -19.90 -7.17 -10.63
C PRO A 655 -19.00 -7.97 -9.70
N ALA A 656 -19.21 -9.28 -9.65
CA ALA A 656 -18.51 -10.21 -8.77
C ALA A 656 -17.04 -10.47 -9.21
N ALA A 657 -16.36 -9.48 -9.74
CA ALA A 657 -14.96 -9.59 -10.19
C ALA A 657 -13.96 -9.13 -9.15
N GLY A 658 -14.42 -8.83 -7.94
CA GLY A 658 -13.59 -8.36 -6.84
C GLY A 658 -13.38 -6.86 -6.83
N PHE A 659 -12.49 -6.44 -5.97
CA PHE A 659 -12.12 -5.06 -5.72
C PHE A 659 -11.75 -4.28 -7.00
N GLY A 660 -12.17 -3.01 -7.05
CA GLY A 660 -11.80 -2.10 -8.13
C GLY A 660 -12.53 -2.29 -9.45
N ASN A 661 -13.58 -3.10 -9.46
CA ASN A 661 -14.43 -3.23 -10.65
C ASN A 661 -15.15 -1.90 -10.92
N PRO A 662 -15.09 -1.34 -12.13
CA PRO A 662 -15.74 -0.07 -12.48
C PRO A 662 -17.28 -0.13 -12.46
N GLY A 663 -17.88 -1.25 -12.08
CA GLY A 663 -19.32 -1.39 -12.00
C GLY A 663 -20.00 -1.68 -13.36
N ILE A 664 -19.27 -2.24 -14.30
CA ILE A 664 -19.79 -2.61 -15.63
C ILE A 664 -19.79 -4.12 -15.80
N LEU A 665 -20.96 -4.69 -16.06
CA LEU A 665 -21.12 -6.08 -16.46
C LEU A 665 -21.04 -6.18 -18.00
N ALA A 666 -20.12 -6.97 -18.52
CA ALA A 666 -20.05 -7.24 -19.96
C ALA A 666 -20.81 -8.53 -20.27
N LEU A 667 -21.85 -8.46 -21.11
CA LEU A 667 -22.70 -9.58 -21.51
C LEU A 667 -22.68 -9.79 -23.02
N GLY A 668 -22.68 -11.06 -23.44
CA GLY A 668 -22.97 -11.44 -24.83
C GLY A 668 -24.45 -11.80 -25.01
N PRO A 669 -25.12 -11.43 -26.14
CA PRO A 669 -26.48 -11.85 -26.41
C PRO A 669 -26.62 -13.36 -26.39
N GLY A 670 -27.51 -13.91 -25.54
CA GLY A 670 -27.67 -15.36 -25.37
C GLY A 670 -26.46 -16.09 -24.80
N GLY A 671 -25.47 -15.36 -24.29
CA GLY A 671 -24.26 -15.90 -23.68
C GLY A 671 -24.45 -16.39 -22.24
N ASP A 672 -23.34 -16.83 -21.62
CA ASP A 672 -23.30 -17.26 -20.23
C ASP A 672 -23.66 -16.12 -19.27
N SER A 673 -24.16 -16.51 -18.09
CA SER A 673 -24.43 -15.54 -17.02
C SER A 673 -23.15 -15.01 -16.40
N VAL A 674 -23.16 -13.72 -16.04
CA VAL A 674 -22.11 -13.04 -15.26
C VAL A 674 -22.63 -12.79 -13.85
N ALA A 675 -21.78 -12.95 -12.87
CA ALA A 675 -22.15 -12.75 -11.47
C ALA A 675 -22.23 -11.26 -11.08
N LEU A 676 -23.28 -10.92 -10.35
CA LEU A 676 -23.48 -9.64 -9.68
C LEU A 676 -23.58 -9.91 -8.18
N ASP A 677 -22.76 -9.28 -7.37
CA ASP A 677 -22.84 -9.36 -5.93
C ASP A 677 -23.75 -8.23 -5.40
N VAL A 678 -24.77 -8.61 -4.63
CA VAL A 678 -25.64 -7.69 -3.89
C VAL A 678 -25.25 -7.82 -2.42
N GLU A 679 -24.85 -6.70 -1.82
CA GLU A 679 -24.21 -6.69 -0.52
C GLU A 679 -24.85 -5.67 0.43
N ALA A 680 -24.75 -6.00 1.73
CA ALA A 680 -25.09 -5.08 2.80
C ALA A 680 -24.12 -5.24 3.97
N GLN A 681 -23.79 -4.15 4.63
CA GLN A 681 -22.93 -4.14 5.82
C GLN A 681 -23.54 -3.25 6.89
N ASP A 682 -23.49 -3.73 8.14
CA ASP A 682 -23.88 -2.97 9.31
C ASP A 682 -22.80 -1.96 9.68
N ILE A 683 -23.15 -0.70 9.78
CA ILE A 683 -22.23 0.35 10.24
C ILE A 683 -22.44 0.70 11.72
N ASP A 684 -23.51 0.22 12.35
CA ASP A 684 -23.78 0.38 13.78
C ASP A 684 -23.63 -0.94 14.57
N PHE A 685 -23.25 -2.02 13.90
CA PHE A 685 -22.99 -3.35 14.46
C PHE A 685 -24.14 -3.98 15.25
N THR A 686 -25.37 -3.50 15.08
CA THR A 686 -26.55 -4.00 15.84
C THR A 686 -27.26 -5.17 15.19
N GLY A 687 -27.05 -5.39 13.91
CA GLY A 687 -27.71 -6.43 13.12
C GLY A 687 -29.03 -5.97 12.48
N HIS A 688 -29.13 -6.17 11.16
CA HIS A 688 -30.26 -5.73 10.37
C HIS A 688 -30.70 -6.80 9.36
N THR A 689 -31.99 -6.74 9.00
CA THR A 689 -32.52 -7.47 7.84
C THR A 689 -32.77 -6.47 6.72
N VAL A 690 -32.13 -6.72 5.56
CA VAL A 690 -32.23 -5.87 4.37
C VAL A 690 -32.95 -6.64 3.28
N HIS A 691 -34.05 -6.10 2.80
CA HIS A 691 -34.76 -6.57 1.60
C HIS A 691 -34.27 -5.79 0.39
N TRP A 692 -33.94 -6.48 -0.68
CA TRP A 692 -33.54 -5.84 -1.92
C TRP A 692 -34.38 -6.32 -3.09
N SER A 693 -34.53 -5.47 -4.09
CA SER A 693 -35.13 -5.82 -5.38
C SER A 693 -34.39 -5.11 -6.51
N ALA A 694 -34.25 -5.79 -7.62
CA ALA A 694 -33.56 -5.26 -8.81
C ALA A 694 -34.57 -5.10 -9.95
N ALA A 695 -34.44 -4.00 -10.68
CA ALA A 695 -35.12 -3.76 -11.95
C ALA A 695 -34.07 -3.79 -13.07
N ALA A 696 -34.31 -4.68 -14.06
CA ALA A 696 -33.46 -4.79 -15.25
C ALA A 696 -34.16 -4.18 -16.46
N PRO A 697 -33.38 -3.66 -17.43
CA PRO A 697 -33.91 -3.25 -18.72
C PRO A 697 -34.35 -4.44 -19.56
N ASP A 698 -35.12 -4.21 -20.60
CA ASP A 698 -35.52 -5.23 -21.55
C ASP A 698 -34.28 -5.93 -22.16
N GLY A 699 -34.35 -7.26 -22.28
CA GLY A 699 -33.23 -8.05 -22.77
C GLY A 699 -32.19 -8.44 -21.73
N VAL A 700 -32.30 -7.98 -20.47
CA VAL A 700 -31.42 -8.38 -19.34
C VAL A 700 -32.22 -9.17 -18.30
N LEU A 701 -31.75 -10.35 -17.95
CA LEU A 701 -32.39 -11.25 -16.99
C LEU A 701 -31.53 -11.33 -15.73
N LEU A 702 -32.18 -11.29 -14.56
CA LEU A 702 -31.57 -11.44 -13.23
C LEU A 702 -32.18 -12.62 -12.50
N GLU A 703 -31.35 -13.46 -11.91
CA GLU A 703 -31.80 -14.61 -11.14
C GLU A 703 -30.95 -14.78 -9.86
N PRO A 704 -31.52 -14.55 -8.66
CA PRO A 704 -32.85 -13.98 -8.41
C PRO A 704 -32.91 -12.47 -8.68
N ALA A 705 -34.11 -11.91 -8.90
CA ALA A 705 -34.34 -10.47 -9.06
C ALA A 705 -34.68 -9.75 -7.74
N ASN A 706 -34.76 -10.45 -6.63
CA ASN A 706 -34.94 -9.91 -5.28
C ASN A 706 -34.43 -10.89 -4.23
N GLY A 707 -34.25 -10.39 -3.01
CA GLY A 707 -33.75 -11.24 -1.93
C GLY A 707 -33.76 -10.54 -0.57
N THR A 708 -33.19 -11.24 0.40
CA THR A 708 -33.06 -10.76 1.78
C THR A 708 -31.65 -11.06 2.29
N LEU A 709 -30.99 -10.03 2.79
CA LEU A 709 -29.68 -10.11 3.45
C LEU A 709 -29.87 -9.95 4.96
N LYS A 710 -29.26 -10.84 5.73
CA LYS A 710 -29.21 -10.74 7.20
C LYS A 710 -27.81 -10.32 7.62
N VAL A 711 -27.65 -9.06 7.92
CA VAL A 711 -26.39 -8.49 8.39
C VAL A 711 -26.31 -8.66 9.90
N ARG A 712 -25.19 -9.11 10.42
CA ARG A 712 -25.01 -9.37 11.86
C ARG A 712 -23.68 -8.79 12.33
N GLY A 713 -23.77 -7.79 13.18
CA GLY A 713 -22.60 -7.17 13.82
C GLY A 713 -21.56 -6.73 12.78
N THR A 714 -20.33 -7.11 12.94
CA THR A 714 -19.21 -6.74 12.06
C THR A 714 -19.18 -7.47 10.72
N ARG A 715 -20.08 -8.44 10.49
CA ARG A 715 -20.11 -9.23 9.25
C ARG A 715 -21.13 -8.68 8.29
N GLY A 716 -20.67 -8.30 7.10
CA GLY A 716 -21.52 -8.06 5.96
C GLY A 716 -22.25 -9.33 5.51
N ALA A 717 -23.26 -9.15 4.68
CA ALA A 717 -23.96 -10.23 3.98
C ALA A 717 -23.96 -9.95 2.49
N ALA A 718 -23.73 -10.98 1.68
CA ALA A 718 -23.73 -10.92 0.23
C ALA A 718 -24.65 -11.99 -0.34
N GLN A 719 -25.26 -11.68 -1.49
CA GLN A 719 -26.00 -12.64 -2.31
C GLN A 719 -25.58 -12.47 -3.75
N GLN A 720 -25.15 -13.56 -4.35
CA GLN A 720 -24.79 -13.57 -5.76
C GLN A 720 -26.03 -13.71 -6.64
N VAL A 721 -26.10 -12.92 -7.68
CA VAL A 721 -27.17 -12.89 -8.69
C VAL A 721 -26.55 -13.19 -10.04
N ALA A 722 -27.14 -14.13 -10.77
CA ALA A 722 -26.77 -14.40 -12.15
C ALA A 722 -27.43 -13.36 -13.07
N VAL A 723 -26.63 -12.69 -13.88
CA VAL A 723 -27.08 -11.70 -14.87
C VAL A 723 -26.74 -12.20 -16.27
N ARG A 724 -27.71 -12.23 -17.18
CA ARG A 724 -27.50 -12.65 -18.57
C ARG A 724 -28.31 -11.79 -19.55
N ALA A 725 -27.81 -11.65 -20.76
CA ALA A 725 -28.57 -11.04 -21.84
C ALA A 725 -29.37 -12.11 -22.60
N THR A 726 -30.60 -11.78 -23.03
CA THR A 726 -31.36 -12.66 -23.93
C THR A 726 -30.72 -12.68 -25.33
N ALA A 727 -31.05 -13.70 -26.13
CA ALA A 727 -30.46 -13.85 -27.48
C ALA A 727 -30.82 -12.70 -28.45
N ASP A 728 -31.92 -12.02 -28.20
CA ASP A 728 -32.44 -10.87 -28.94
C ASP A 728 -32.12 -9.51 -28.30
N ALA A 729 -31.32 -9.50 -27.24
CA ALA A 729 -30.90 -8.27 -26.60
C ALA A 729 -30.08 -7.40 -27.54
N ALA A 730 -30.48 -6.14 -27.70
CA ALA A 730 -29.75 -5.20 -28.55
C ALA A 730 -28.40 -4.82 -27.92
N PRO A 731 -27.33 -4.70 -28.72
CA PRO A 731 -26.07 -4.16 -28.23
C PRO A 731 -26.23 -2.74 -27.68
N GLY A 732 -25.56 -2.44 -26.58
CA GLY A 732 -25.62 -1.11 -25.95
C GLY A 732 -25.31 -1.13 -24.47
N THR A 733 -25.25 0.05 -23.86
CA THR A 733 -25.03 0.22 -22.42
C THR A 733 -26.36 0.46 -21.71
N TYR A 734 -26.65 -0.39 -20.75
CA TYR A 734 -27.89 -0.40 -19.96
C TYR A 734 -27.57 -0.23 -18.48
N ARG A 735 -28.64 -0.09 -17.65
CA ARG A 735 -28.50 -0.01 -16.19
C ARG A 735 -29.46 -0.97 -15.49
N ILE A 736 -28.92 -1.69 -14.51
CA ILE A 736 -29.71 -2.43 -13.50
C ILE A 736 -29.83 -1.49 -12.30
N SER A 737 -31.05 -1.26 -11.82
CA SER A 737 -31.31 -0.47 -10.61
C SER A 737 -31.69 -1.39 -9.47
N LEU A 738 -31.11 -1.18 -8.28
CA LEU A 738 -31.41 -1.92 -7.07
C LEU A 738 -31.96 -1.00 -6.00
N ASP A 739 -33.12 -1.36 -5.44
CA ASP A 739 -33.71 -0.76 -4.25
C ASP A 739 -33.43 -1.64 -3.02
N PHE A 740 -33.14 -0.98 -1.89
CA PHE A 740 -32.88 -1.63 -0.62
C PHE A 740 -33.78 -1.05 0.48
N ARG A 741 -34.29 -1.93 1.37
CA ARG A 741 -35.13 -1.54 2.49
C ARG A 741 -34.79 -2.33 3.75
N LEU A 742 -34.83 -1.68 4.91
CA LEU A 742 -34.83 -2.38 6.19
C LEU A 742 -36.15 -3.13 6.42
N ALA A 743 -36.18 -4.04 7.40
CA ALA A 743 -37.37 -4.80 7.75
C ALA A 743 -38.59 -3.92 8.19
N ASP A 744 -38.33 -2.73 8.69
CA ASP A 744 -39.36 -1.74 9.06
C ASP A 744 -39.87 -0.91 7.86
N GLY A 745 -39.35 -1.19 6.64
CA GLY A 745 -39.71 -0.48 5.42
C GLY A 745 -38.86 0.75 5.13
N THR A 746 -37.93 1.12 6.02
CA THR A 746 -37.04 2.25 5.81
C THR A 746 -36.23 2.05 4.52
N ARG A 747 -36.32 3.00 3.60
CA ARG A 747 -35.57 2.93 2.33
C ARG A 747 -34.13 3.32 2.53
N LEU A 748 -33.20 2.47 2.04
CA LEU A 748 -31.75 2.70 2.03
C LEU A 748 -31.32 3.34 0.69
N VAL A 749 -30.05 3.68 0.59
CA VAL A 749 -29.49 4.25 -0.64
C VAL A 749 -29.56 3.22 -1.78
N PRO A 750 -30.19 3.54 -2.92
CA PRO A 750 -30.24 2.62 -4.06
C PRO A 750 -28.86 2.47 -4.72
N SER A 751 -28.66 1.37 -5.42
CA SER A 751 -27.46 1.13 -6.23
C SER A 751 -27.82 0.96 -7.70
N GLU A 752 -26.89 1.34 -8.58
CA GLU A 752 -27.01 1.11 -10.02
C GLU A 752 -25.77 0.39 -10.55
N VAL A 753 -25.95 -0.56 -11.43
CA VAL A 753 -24.89 -1.29 -12.11
C VAL A 753 -25.03 -1.12 -13.62
N ALA A 754 -23.97 -0.69 -14.28
CA ALA A 754 -23.93 -0.59 -15.72
C ALA A 754 -23.76 -1.99 -16.37
N VAL A 755 -24.46 -2.21 -17.46
CA VAL A 755 -24.39 -3.44 -18.27
C VAL A 755 -24.04 -3.05 -19.69
N ASP A 756 -22.99 -3.66 -20.25
CA ASP A 756 -22.56 -3.49 -21.62
C ASP A 756 -22.86 -4.78 -22.40
N ILE A 757 -23.82 -4.73 -23.32
CA ILE A 757 -24.17 -5.86 -24.21
C ILE A 757 -23.42 -5.67 -25.53
N ARG A 758 -22.57 -6.66 -25.88
CA ARG A 758 -21.68 -6.60 -27.04
C ARG A 758 -22.08 -7.58 -28.12
#